data_da105783e18d5bf48efebb67cfc294c1
#
_entry.id   da105783e18d5bf48efebb67cfc294c1
#
_cell.length_a   1.000
_cell.length_b   1.000
_cell.length_c   1.000
_cell.angle_alpha   90.00
_cell.angle_beta   90.00
_cell.angle_gamma   90.00
#
_symmetry.space_group_name_H-M   'P 1'
#
loop_
_entity.id
_entity.type
_entity.pdbx_description
1 polymer ?
#
loop_
_entity_poly.entity_id
_entity_poly.type
_entity_poly.pdbx_seq_one_letter_code
_entity_poly.pdbx_strand_id
1 'polypeptide(L)'
;MRNIPRAARPARLAQHTRECETERMSEKHERTEATNTRILTMLSNELDLKPTRVRAAVNLLDSGSSVPFIARYRKEATGALTDTHLRAISTRLDALRALETRRENILSSLAQRREDGLIDPLTYEQLITGVGAASSKQDLEALYAPYRSERITKAQRARAAGLEALVEDLLEVPLAGVYDIAAAYVDEPDETDDKQAADAGKSEDARITTVEEALDGARAILIDRALTDPTLAERLHERMVATGTISSRVIAGREAEGVKFADYFDFSDSIRRIRPHRVLALLRAKEAGIVRLSIDGATPAPPLSKLRGEARAAALALAENYENVRSGYEREVASALRIPVQVLNTVDSEDRVLGWLAATVRTAWRKRLHPRLADRIRNALFEMAEREAITVFASNLRDLLLAAPAGQKVTLGLDPGLRNGVKCAVIDGTGHVLKTFTVYPHAPRYDRAGALAALEDAVLTHGVELIAIGNGTASRETDKLAAELLAKLRSQGYKAAQKVTVSEAGASVYSASEIASEELPDLDVTVRGAVSIARRLQDPLAELVKIDPQSLGVGQYQHDVSVTALRRALDNTVEDCVNAVGVHLNSASAALLARVAGFNRTIAENIVAYRGEYGAFTTREELLNVPRLGAKAYEQAAGFVRILHGTEPLDASAVHPESYPVARRIIADAQRNHGALWQSGRLIGSDGEDPLTALDPADYVNGSIGEYTVRDIFEELRHPGRDPRPEFRTAHFSEDISRFEDVTVGMVLEGTVSNVAAFGAFVDIGVHQDGLIHISQMSREYVANPHDIVRSGDIVTVRVVEVDASRRRISLSLLVGEGDLGRSDAVHKKTNKRS
;
A
#
# COMPACT_ATOMS: atom_id res chain seq x y z
N MET A 1 62.19 -45.50 31.16
CA MET A 1 61.71 -44.80 30.02
C MET A 1 60.62 -45.62 29.36
N ARG A 2 59.31 -45.28 29.57
CA ARG A 2 58.17 -46.01 29.02
C ARG A 2 57.71 -45.28 27.75
N ASN A 3 57.79 -46.00 26.63
CA ASN A 3 57.25 -45.56 25.36
C ASN A 3 55.69 -45.34 25.41
N ILE A 4 55.22 -44.13 25.16
CA ILE A 4 53.77 -43.81 24.95
C ILE A 4 53.56 -43.73 23.42
N PRO A 5 52.62 -44.45 22.81
CA PRO A 5 52.42 -44.49 21.38
C PRO A 5 51.88 -43.13 20.89
N ARG A 6 52.54 -42.56 19.88
CA ARG A 6 52.27 -41.25 19.23
C ARG A 6 50.99 -41.22 18.38
N ALA A 7 50.22 -42.33 18.30
CA ALA A 7 49.09 -42.46 17.36
C ALA A 7 47.71 -42.08 17.92
N ALA A 8 47.52 -41.70 19.20
CA ALA A 8 46.23 -41.44 19.81
C ALA A 8 45.82 -39.94 19.90
N ARG A 9 46.70 -39.00 19.52
CA ARG A 9 46.42 -37.54 19.59
C ARG A 9 45.54 -37.01 18.45
N PRO A 10 45.62 -37.38 17.17
CA PRO A 10 44.81 -36.81 16.10
C PRO A 10 43.34 -37.28 16.15
N ALA A 11 43.06 -38.50 16.65
CA ALA A 11 41.68 -39.02 16.70
C ALA A 11 40.82 -38.32 17.78
N ARG A 12 41.39 -37.99 18.94
CA ARG A 12 40.64 -37.24 19.98
C ARG A 12 40.40 -35.79 19.64
N LEU A 13 41.32 -35.09 18.97
CA LEU A 13 41.08 -33.73 18.48
C LEU A 13 39.97 -33.72 17.42
N ALA A 14 39.97 -34.65 16.48
CA ALA A 14 38.94 -34.74 15.45
C ALA A 14 37.56 -35.12 16.02
N GLN A 15 37.52 -35.89 17.09
CA GLN A 15 36.30 -36.25 17.79
C GLN A 15 35.72 -35.04 18.57
N HIS A 16 36.56 -34.32 19.28
CA HIS A 16 36.18 -33.11 20.03
C HIS A 16 35.74 -31.98 19.10
N THR A 17 36.32 -31.80 17.92
CA THR A 17 35.92 -30.86 16.91
C THR A 17 34.53 -31.22 16.34
N ARG A 18 34.26 -32.51 16.07
CA ARG A 18 32.94 -32.97 15.61
C ARG A 18 31.89 -32.87 16.69
N GLU A 19 32.18 -33.12 17.96
CA GLU A 19 31.26 -32.92 19.08
C GLU A 19 30.92 -31.45 19.24
N CYS A 20 31.87 -30.52 19.21
CA CYS A 20 31.66 -29.07 19.22
C CYS A 20 30.88 -28.57 17.96
N GLU A 21 31.13 -29.14 16.78
CA GLU A 21 30.35 -28.81 15.58
C GLU A 21 28.89 -29.30 15.69
N THR A 22 28.68 -30.48 16.26
CA THR A 22 27.33 -31.05 16.48
C THR A 22 26.57 -30.24 17.52
N GLU A 23 27.20 -29.84 18.62
CA GLU A 23 26.61 -28.97 19.64
C GLU A 23 26.28 -27.61 19.07
N ARG A 24 27.19 -26.97 18.32
CA ARG A 24 26.91 -25.69 17.62
C ARG A 24 25.78 -25.78 16.60
N MET A 25 25.66 -26.90 15.89
CA MET A 25 24.56 -27.15 14.96
C MET A 25 23.24 -27.38 15.70
N SER A 26 23.25 -28.06 16.84
CA SER A 26 22.06 -28.25 17.69
C SER A 26 21.61 -26.92 18.30
N GLU A 27 22.48 -26.12 18.88
CA GLU A 27 22.17 -24.78 19.40
C GLU A 27 21.62 -23.84 18.31
N LYS A 28 22.19 -23.89 17.10
CA LYS A 28 21.72 -23.10 15.97
C LYS A 28 20.32 -23.54 15.53
N HIS A 29 20.05 -24.84 15.54
CA HIS A 29 18.74 -25.40 15.22
C HIS A 29 17.67 -24.99 16.25
N GLU A 30 17.98 -25.10 17.54
CA GLU A 30 17.08 -24.69 18.64
C GLU A 30 16.78 -23.18 18.59
N ARG A 31 17.78 -22.34 18.31
CA ARG A 31 17.59 -20.88 18.12
C ARG A 31 16.68 -20.57 16.93
N THR A 32 16.86 -21.27 15.82
CA THR A 32 16.03 -21.09 14.61
C THR A 32 14.59 -21.50 14.89
N GLU A 33 14.36 -22.60 15.63
CA GLU A 33 13.03 -23.08 16.00
C GLU A 33 12.33 -22.13 16.98
N ALA A 34 13.04 -21.58 17.94
CA ALA A 34 12.54 -20.56 18.87
C ALA A 34 12.17 -19.27 18.14
N THR A 35 12.99 -18.81 17.17
CA THR A 35 12.72 -17.65 16.34
C THR A 35 11.47 -17.87 15.48
N ASN A 36 11.33 -19.02 14.83
CA ASN A 36 10.16 -19.36 14.03
C ASN A 36 8.88 -19.40 14.88
N THR A 37 8.97 -19.97 16.09
CA THR A 37 7.82 -20.03 17.02
C THR A 37 7.39 -18.63 17.44
N ARG A 38 8.33 -17.72 17.71
CA ARG A 38 8.05 -16.31 18.01
C ARG A 38 7.35 -15.63 16.84
N ILE A 39 7.87 -15.77 15.62
CA ILE A 39 7.27 -15.19 14.39
C ILE A 39 5.84 -15.69 14.21
N LEU A 40 5.59 -17.01 14.32
CA LEU A 40 4.26 -17.60 14.21
C LEU A 40 3.28 -17.06 15.26
N THR A 41 3.75 -16.87 16.50
CA THR A 41 2.95 -16.29 17.58
C THR A 41 2.59 -14.83 17.29
N MET A 42 3.56 -14.02 16.85
CA MET A 42 3.31 -12.63 16.48
C MET A 42 2.33 -12.52 15.32
N LEU A 43 2.51 -13.30 14.25
CA LEU A 43 1.59 -13.35 13.12
C LEU A 43 0.17 -13.72 13.53
N SER A 44 0.02 -14.73 14.40
CA SER A 44 -1.28 -15.19 14.87
C SER A 44 -2.02 -14.12 15.66
N ASN A 45 -1.31 -13.42 16.55
CA ASN A 45 -1.88 -12.37 17.39
C ASN A 45 -2.20 -11.10 16.58
N GLU A 46 -1.31 -10.68 15.69
CA GLU A 46 -1.50 -9.47 14.88
C GLU A 46 -2.62 -9.60 13.85
N LEU A 47 -2.82 -10.80 13.29
CA LEU A 47 -3.83 -11.06 12.27
C LEU A 47 -5.11 -11.71 12.82
N ASP A 48 -5.19 -11.96 14.11
CA ASP A 48 -6.31 -12.64 14.78
C ASP A 48 -6.66 -14.00 14.13
N LEU A 49 -5.61 -14.77 13.81
CA LEU A 49 -5.73 -16.06 13.13
C LEU A 49 -5.25 -17.21 14.04
N LYS A 50 -5.87 -18.38 13.92
CA LYS A 50 -5.45 -19.58 14.68
C LYS A 50 -4.00 -19.96 14.32
N PRO A 51 -3.11 -20.25 15.30
CA PRO A 51 -1.70 -20.58 15.07
C PRO A 51 -1.49 -21.76 14.11
N THR A 52 -2.38 -22.75 14.13
CA THR A 52 -2.32 -23.91 13.22
C THR A 52 -2.51 -23.52 11.77
N ARG A 53 -3.43 -22.59 11.47
CA ARG A 53 -3.69 -22.08 10.11
C ARG A 53 -2.52 -21.23 9.61
N VAL A 54 -1.99 -20.35 10.46
CA VAL A 54 -0.81 -19.53 10.12
C VAL A 54 0.40 -20.41 9.83
N ARG A 55 0.66 -21.43 10.67
CA ARG A 55 1.77 -22.38 10.44
C ARG A 55 1.63 -23.12 9.12
N ALA A 56 0.44 -23.60 8.79
CA ALA A 56 0.19 -24.29 7.52
C ALA A 56 0.44 -23.36 6.32
N ALA A 57 -0.04 -22.11 6.39
CA ALA A 57 0.20 -21.11 5.36
C ALA A 57 1.69 -20.79 5.19
N VAL A 58 2.43 -20.57 6.30
CA VAL A 58 3.87 -20.30 6.26
C VAL A 58 4.63 -21.47 5.66
N ASN A 59 4.32 -22.73 6.03
CA ASN A 59 4.97 -23.91 5.47
C ASN A 59 4.75 -24.02 3.95
N LEU A 60 3.54 -23.73 3.45
CA LEU A 60 3.24 -23.71 2.03
C LEU A 60 3.98 -22.60 1.29
N LEU A 61 4.05 -21.39 1.86
CA LEU A 61 4.83 -20.29 1.30
C LEU A 61 6.32 -20.62 1.25
N ASP A 62 6.88 -21.22 2.30
CA ASP A 62 8.28 -21.61 2.40
C ASP A 62 8.61 -22.76 1.43
N SER A 63 7.65 -23.63 1.12
CA SER A 63 7.79 -24.62 0.05
C SER A 63 7.77 -23.99 -1.34
N GLY A 64 7.51 -22.68 -1.46
CA GLY A 64 7.48 -21.90 -2.69
C GLY A 64 6.14 -21.97 -3.42
N SER A 65 5.04 -22.28 -2.72
CA SER A 65 3.69 -22.18 -3.27
C SER A 65 3.27 -20.71 -3.35
N SER A 66 2.65 -20.31 -4.46
CA SER A 66 2.14 -18.95 -4.65
C SER A 66 0.86 -18.71 -3.85
N VAL A 67 0.60 -17.44 -3.50
CA VAL A 67 -0.61 -17.08 -2.74
C VAL A 67 -1.90 -17.46 -3.46
N PRO A 68 -2.08 -17.19 -4.78
CA PRO A 68 -3.30 -17.61 -5.48
C PRO A 68 -3.50 -19.14 -5.46
N PHE A 69 -2.42 -19.93 -5.60
CA PHE A 69 -2.49 -21.39 -5.55
C PHE A 69 -2.92 -21.88 -4.17
N ILE A 70 -2.35 -21.34 -3.10
CA ILE A 70 -2.72 -21.71 -1.72
C ILE A 70 -4.19 -21.36 -1.46
N ALA A 71 -4.61 -20.15 -1.82
CA ALA A 71 -5.97 -19.66 -1.60
C ALA A 71 -7.03 -20.51 -2.29
N ARG A 72 -6.73 -21.02 -3.47
CA ARG A 72 -7.70 -21.75 -4.28
C ARG A 72 -7.61 -23.27 -4.11
N TYR A 73 -6.40 -23.84 -4.08
CA TYR A 73 -6.19 -25.29 -4.17
C TYR A 73 -5.61 -25.94 -2.90
N ARG A 74 -5.38 -25.19 -1.83
CA ARG A 74 -4.87 -25.71 -0.54
C ARG A 74 -5.73 -25.25 0.65
N LYS A 75 -7.05 -25.08 0.41
CA LYS A 75 -8.03 -24.61 1.40
C LYS A 75 -8.11 -25.50 2.65
N GLU A 76 -8.08 -26.81 2.48
CA GLU A 76 -8.10 -27.77 3.57
C GLU A 76 -6.91 -27.61 4.51
N ALA A 77 -5.72 -27.45 3.97
CA ALA A 77 -4.50 -27.30 4.75
C ALA A 77 -4.51 -26.01 5.58
N THR A 78 -5.04 -24.92 5.01
CA THR A 78 -5.06 -23.60 5.65
C THR A 78 -6.34 -23.29 6.39
N GLY A 79 -7.36 -24.16 6.32
CA GLY A 79 -8.70 -23.92 6.85
C GLY A 79 -9.42 -22.79 6.12
N ALA A 80 -9.30 -22.71 4.79
CA ALA A 80 -9.90 -21.72 3.89
C ALA A 80 -9.49 -20.26 4.20
N LEU A 81 -8.18 -20.00 4.38
CA LEU A 81 -7.65 -18.64 4.38
C LEU A 81 -7.84 -18.01 3.00
N THR A 82 -8.34 -16.77 2.97
CA THR A 82 -8.51 -16.03 1.74
C THR A 82 -7.18 -15.52 1.18
N ASP A 83 -7.16 -15.08 -0.08
CA ASP A 83 -6.03 -14.39 -0.70
C ASP A 83 -5.55 -13.19 0.15
N THR A 84 -6.48 -12.40 0.67
CA THR A 84 -6.19 -11.26 1.56
C THR A 84 -5.44 -11.70 2.83
N HIS A 85 -5.90 -12.76 3.50
CA HIS A 85 -5.22 -13.29 4.68
C HIS A 85 -3.81 -13.81 4.34
N LEU A 86 -3.67 -14.54 3.24
CA LEU A 86 -2.39 -15.10 2.80
C LEU A 86 -1.40 -14.02 2.37
N ARG A 87 -1.85 -12.95 1.70
CA ARG A 87 -1.03 -11.78 1.36
C ARG A 87 -0.57 -11.04 2.62
N ALA A 88 -1.47 -10.87 3.60
CA ALA A 88 -1.13 -10.28 4.90
C ALA A 88 -0.06 -11.11 5.61
N ILE A 89 -0.24 -12.44 5.69
CA ILE A 89 0.75 -13.37 6.26
C ILE A 89 2.10 -13.25 5.53
N SER A 90 2.11 -13.35 4.20
CA SER A 90 3.34 -13.28 3.39
C SER A 90 4.10 -11.97 3.60
N THR A 91 3.40 -10.83 3.53
CA THR A 91 4.01 -9.51 3.70
C THR A 91 4.56 -9.32 5.11
N ARG A 92 3.79 -9.74 6.12
CA ARG A 92 4.21 -9.57 7.51
C ARG A 92 5.31 -10.56 7.91
N LEU A 93 5.30 -11.77 7.37
CA LEU A 93 6.34 -12.78 7.56
C LEU A 93 7.72 -12.26 7.13
N ASP A 94 7.82 -11.64 5.96
CA ASP A 94 9.07 -11.05 5.48
C ASP A 94 9.56 -9.94 6.40
N ALA A 95 8.64 -9.07 6.85
CA ALA A 95 8.96 -7.98 7.78
C ALA A 95 9.45 -8.51 9.15
N LEU A 96 8.80 -9.54 9.68
CA LEU A 96 9.20 -10.16 10.95
C LEU A 96 10.53 -10.90 10.83
N ARG A 97 10.79 -11.59 9.73
CA ARG A 97 12.10 -12.21 9.46
C ARG A 97 13.22 -11.18 9.40
N ALA A 98 12.99 -10.06 8.72
CA ALA A 98 13.94 -8.94 8.68
C ALA A 98 14.15 -8.32 10.08
N LEU A 99 13.10 -8.23 10.90
CA LEU A 99 13.18 -7.76 12.28
C LEU A 99 14.03 -8.69 13.14
N GLU A 100 13.79 -10.01 13.08
CA GLU A 100 14.56 -10.99 13.85
C GLU A 100 16.04 -11.04 13.42
N THR A 101 16.33 -11.00 12.12
CA THR A 101 17.70 -10.88 11.62
C THR A 101 18.40 -9.61 12.17
N ARG A 102 17.68 -8.49 12.21
CA ARG A 102 18.21 -7.24 12.77
C ARG A 102 18.42 -7.36 14.27
N ARG A 103 17.52 -8.02 15.01
CA ARG A 103 17.64 -8.31 16.44
C ARG A 103 18.89 -9.11 16.75
N GLU A 104 19.11 -10.19 16.01
CA GLU A 104 20.30 -11.04 16.15
C GLU A 104 21.61 -10.25 15.94
N ASN A 105 21.64 -9.39 14.91
CA ASN A 105 22.81 -8.54 14.64
C ASN A 105 23.08 -7.56 15.78
N ILE A 106 22.01 -6.97 16.36
CA ILE A 106 22.14 -6.06 17.51
C ILE A 106 22.64 -6.82 18.74
N LEU A 107 22.06 -7.97 19.06
CA LEU A 107 22.49 -8.80 20.20
C LEU A 107 23.95 -9.22 20.08
N SER A 108 24.39 -9.63 18.90
CA SER A 108 25.80 -9.98 18.63
C SER A 108 26.74 -8.79 18.84
N SER A 109 26.32 -7.60 18.36
CA SER A 109 27.12 -6.37 18.56
C SER A 109 27.17 -5.94 20.03
N LEU A 110 26.08 -6.09 20.78
CA LEU A 110 26.05 -5.78 22.22
C LEU A 110 26.92 -6.76 23.01
N ALA A 111 26.91 -8.07 22.64
CA ALA A 111 27.75 -9.07 23.26
C ALA A 111 29.25 -8.76 23.07
N GLN A 112 29.66 -8.40 21.86
CA GLN A 112 31.05 -8.00 21.57
C GLN A 112 31.47 -6.77 22.42
N ARG A 113 30.60 -5.76 22.49
CA ARG A 113 30.87 -4.54 23.27
C ARG A 113 30.97 -4.79 24.79
N ARG A 114 30.26 -5.79 25.30
CA ARG A 114 30.42 -6.25 26.69
C ARG A 114 31.80 -6.90 26.89
N GLU A 115 32.21 -7.78 25.96
CA GLU A 115 33.51 -8.42 25.99
C GLU A 115 34.66 -7.38 25.94
N ASP A 116 34.48 -6.32 25.12
CA ASP A 116 35.40 -5.19 25.00
C ASP A 116 35.36 -4.24 26.24
N GLY A 117 34.50 -4.52 27.24
CA GLY A 117 34.38 -3.70 28.47
C GLY A 117 33.68 -2.35 28.27
N LEU A 118 33.01 -2.14 27.10
CA LEU A 118 32.35 -0.89 26.75
C LEU A 118 30.92 -0.77 27.31
N ILE A 119 30.35 -1.86 27.82
CA ILE A 119 29.03 -1.92 28.44
C ILE A 119 29.15 -2.69 29.76
N ASP A 120 28.70 -2.11 30.87
CA ASP A 120 28.67 -2.77 32.15
C ASP A 120 27.63 -3.92 32.20
N PRO A 121 27.83 -4.93 33.09
CA PRO A 121 26.97 -6.11 33.13
C PRO A 121 25.47 -5.82 33.38
N LEU A 122 25.15 -4.83 34.22
CA LEU A 122 23.77 -4.50 34.58
C LEU A 122 23.03 -3.86 33.40
N THR A 123 23.67 -2.89 32.73
CA THR A 123 23.18 -2.25 31.50
C THR A 123 23.03 -3.27 30.38
N TYR A 124 23.97 -4.22 30.26
CA TYR A 124 23.87 -5.27 29.26
C TYR A 124 22.64 -6.16 29.46
N GLU A 125 22.34 -6.61 30.67
CA GLU A 125 21.15 -7.41 30.99
C GLU A 125 19.85 -6.66 30.70
N GLN A 126 19.78 -5.37 31.01
CA GLN A 126 18.63 -4.52 30.69
C GLN A 126 18.46 -4.37 29.17
N LEU A 127 19.56 -4.18 28.42
CA LEU A 127 19.52 -4.07 26.98
C LEU A 127 19.07 -5.37 26.29
N ILE A 128 19.58 -6.52 26.70
CA ILE A 128 19.15 -7.81 26.16
C ILE A 128 17.63 -8.00 26.39
N THR A 129 17.16 -7.69 27.58
CA THR A 129 15.73 -7.79 27.91
C THR A 129 14.90 -6.86 27.04
N GLY A 130 15.30 -5.60 26.90
CA GLY A 130 14.63 -4.60 26.06
C GLY A 130 14.65 -4.98 24.57
N VAL A 131 15.82 -5.37 24.03
CA VAL A 131 15.95 -5.84 22.65
C VAL A 131 15.14 -7.11 22.41
N GLY A 132 15.07 -8.00 23.38
CA GLY A 132 14.23 -9.20 23.35
C GLY A 132 12.73 -8.88 23.27
N ALA A 133 12.27 -7.86 23.98
CA ALA A 133 10.86 -7.45 24.05
C ALA A 133 10.42 -6.53 22.90
N ALA A 134 11.35 -5.87 22.19
CA ALA A 134 11.05 -4.93 21.13
C ALA A 134 10.19 -5.56 20.01
N SER A 135 9.09 -4.92 19.65
CA SER A 135 8.14 -5.42 18.65
C SER A 135 8.28 -4.78 17.27
N SER A 136 9.06 -3.71 17.17
CA SER A 136 9.28 -3.00 15.92
C SER A 136 10.77 -2.73 15.64
N LYS A 137 11.10 -2.50 14.36
CA LYS A 137 12.45 -2.07 13.98
C LYS A 137 12.82 -0.73 14.60
N GLN A 138 11.85 0.17 14.78
CA GLN A 138 12.06 1.46 15.42
C GLN A 138 12.47 1.31 16.89
N ASP A 139 11.81 0.40 17.63
CA ASP A 139 12.16 0.11 19.02
C ASP A 139 13.56 -0.48 19.13
N LEU A 140 13.90 -1.44 18.24
CA LEU A 140 15.26 -2.00 18.17
C LEU A 140 16.32 -0.94 17.92
N GLU A 141 16.10 -0.08 16.91
CA GLU A 141 17.05 0.98 16.58
C GLU A 141 17.13 2.04 17.70
N ALA A 142 16.00 2.32 18.37
CA ALA A 142 15.98 3.26 19.49
C ALA A 142 16.82 2.76 20.68
N LEU A 143 16.72 1.47 21.01
CA LEU A 143 17.51 0.84 22.06
C LEU A 143 19.00 0.75 21.70
N TYR A 144 19.31 0.48 20.43
CA TYR A 144 20.66 0.32 19.94
C TYR A 144 21.36 1.65 19.59
N ALA A 145 20.61 2.74 19.34
CA ALA A 145 21.16 4.02 18.90
C ALA A 145 22.31 4.57 19.76
N PRO A 146 22.27 4.49 21.11
CA PRO A 146 23.37 4.96 21.97
C PRO A 146 24.67 4.16 21.76
N TYR A 147 24.54 2.92 21.30
CA TYR A 147 25.65 1.96 21.16
C TYR A 147 26.11 1.76 19.71
N ARG A 148 25.47 2.46 18.75
CA ARG A 148 25.79 2.34 17.31
C ARG A 148 27.09 3.02 16.91
N SER A 149 27.45 4.12 17.58
CA SER A 149 28.61 4.93 17.24
C SER A 149 29.85 4.49 18.01
N GLU A 150 31.00 4.42 17.37
CA GLU A 150 32.31 4.30 18.00
C GLU A 150 32.73 5.62 18.70
N ARG A 151 32.04 6.72 18.44
CA ARG A 151 32.28 8.01 19.11
C ARG A 151 31.79 7.94 20.56
N ILE A 152 32.71 8.04 21.48
CA ILE A 152 32.43 8.21 22.91
C ILE A 152 31.54 9.44 23.10
N THR A 153 30.38 9.26 23.74
CA THR A 153 29.43 10.36 24.00
C THR A 153 29.99 11.29 25.06
N LYS A 154 29.47 12.55 25.13
CA LYS A 154 29.83 13.48 26.23
C LYS A 154 29.54 12.87 27.60
N ALA A 155 28.44 12.15 27.76
CA ALA A 155 28.09 11.46 29.00
C ALA A 155 29.06 10.35 29.36
N GLN A 156 29.51 9.53 28.39
CA GLN A 156 30.51 8.49 28.61
C GLN A 156 31.88 9.07 29.03
N ARG A 157 32.33 10.16 28.37
CA ARG A 157 33.52 10.89 28.78
C ARG A 157 33.43 11.43 30.21
N ALA A 158 32.28 12.04 30.52
CA ALA A 158 32.03 12.58 31.86
C ALA A 158 32.03 11.48 32.94
N ARG A 159 31.46 10.30 32.67
CA ARG A 159 31.54 9.14 33.56
C ARG A 159 32.95 8.63 33.71
N ALA A 160 33.69 8.53 32.63
CA ALA A 160 35.11 8.13 32.66
C ALA A 160 35.99 9.12 33.47
N ALA A 161 35.62 10.42 33.48
CA ALA A 161 36.23 11.44 34.29
C ALA A 161 35.77 11.43 35.76
N GLY A 162 34.87 10.53 36.18
CA GLY A 162 34.41 10.42 37.57
C GLY A 162 33.27 11.38 37.96
N LEU A 163 32.66 12.09 36.98
CA LEU A 163 31.62 13.10 37.24
C LEU A 163 30.27 12.51 37.66
N GLU A 164 30.12 11.19 37.74
CA GLU A 164 28.93 10.52 38.30
C GLU A 164 28.77 10.93 39.80
N ALA A 165 29.90 11.02 40.56
CA ALA A 165 29.88 11.49 41.94
C ALA A 165 29.41 12.96 42.05
N LEU A 166 29.85 13.83 41.15
CA LEU A 166 29.34 15.23 41.09
C LEU A 166 27.82 15.27 40.89
N VAL A 167 27.26 14.38 40.07
CA VAL A 167 25.79 14.33 39.85
C VAL A 167 25.07 13.94 41.12
N GLU A 168 25.55 12.97 41.91
CA GLU A 168 24.94 12.58 43.16
C GLU A 168 25.04 13.71 44.21
N ASP A 169 26.21 14.38 44.34
CA ASP A 169 26.39 15.55 45.24
C ASP A 169 25.44 16.69 44.87
N LEU A 170 25.26 16.98 43.59
CA LEU A 170 24.30 17.99 43.13
C LEU A 170 22.85 17.65 43.46
N LEU A 171 22.51 16.36 43.51
CA LEU A 171 21.16 15.91 43.87
C LEU A 171 20.93 16.00 45.40
N GLU A 172 21.96 15.85 46.22
CA GLU A 172 21.87 15.83 47.69
C GLU A 172 21.82 17.23 48.31
N VAL A 173 22.45 18.27 47.71
CA VAL A 173 22.59 19.63 48.29
C VAL A 173 21.94 20.72 47.46
N PRO A 174 20.60 20.77 47.40
CA PRO A 174 19.89 21.59 46.43
C PRO A 174 19.99 23.12 46.65
N LEU A 175 20.38 23.56 47.80
CA LEU A 175 20.45 25.00 48.13
C LEU A 175 21.85 25.63 48.00
N ALA A 176 22.86 24.84 47.69
CA ALA A 176 24.23 25.30 47.54
C ALA A 176 24.48 26.03 46.19
N GLY A 177 25.59 26.73 46.11
CA GLY A 177 26.12 27.25 44.84
C GLY A 177 26.61 26.10 43.96
N VAL A 178 26.17 26.08 42.73
CA VAL A 178 26.52 24.99 41.80
C VAL A 178 28.00 24.97 41.44
N TYR A 179 28.61 26.13 41.33
CA TYR A 179 30.02 26.31 41.04
C TYR A 179 30.93 25.86 42.18
N ASP A 180 30.48 26.09 43.44
CA ASP A 180 31.25 25.69 44.62
C ASP A 180 31.40 24.17 44.75
N ILE A 181 30.31 23.42 44.42
CA ILE A 181 30.34 21.96 44.42
C ILE A 181 31.18 21.46 43.25
N ALA A 182 30.99 22.00 42.05
CA ALA A 182 31.66 21.52 40.83
C ALA A 182 33.16 21.83 40.86
N ALA A 183 33.63 22.89 41.60
CA ALA A 183 35.01 23.23 41.75
C ALA A 183 35.85 22.10 42.39
N ALA A 184 35.23 21.24 43.24
CA ALA A 184 35.89 20.09 43.85
C ALA A 184 36.21 18.95 42.88
N TYR A 185 35.69 19.01 41.65
CA TYR A 185 35.82 17.97 40.58
C TYR A 185 36.67 18.46 39.40
N VAL A 186 37.37 19.59 39.55
CA VAL A 186 38.32 20.12 38.55
C VAL A 186 39.67 19.56 38.85
N ASP A 187 40.34 18.99 37.88
CA ASP A 187 41.73 18.50 38.05
C ASP A 187 42.68 19.70 38.16
N GLU A 188 43.48 19.77 39.26
CA GLU A 188 44.50 20.80 39.42
C GLU A 188 45.57 20.67 38.31
N PRO A 189 46.05 21.79 37.74
CA PRO A 189 47.12 21.77 36.75
C PRO A 189 48.45 21.43 37.45
N ASP A 190 48.80 20.17 37.52
CA ASP A 190 50.05 19.71 38.06
C ASP A 190 51.18 19.79 37.01
N GLU A 191 52.14 20.67 37.17
CA GLU A 191 53.29 20.88 36.27
C GLU A 191 54.33 19.72 36.32
N THR A 192 54.13 18.64 37.11
CA THR A 192 55.20 17.70 37.42
C THR A 192 54.91 16.20 37.14
N ASP A 193 53.77 15.76 36.61
CA ASP A 193 53.53 14.31 36.55
C ASP A 193 52.82 13.75 35.31
N ASP A 194 53.49 13.87 34.14
CA ASP A 194 53.15 13.09 32.93
C ASP A 194 53.40 11.58 33.09
N LYS A 195 54.02 11.14 34.16
CA LYS A 195 54.33 9.71 34.40
C LYS A 195 53.41 8.99 35.37
N GLN A 196 52.71 9.72 36.29
CA GLN A 196 51.75 9.07 37.20
C GLN A 196 50.35 9.01 36.65
N ALA A 197 49.96 9.82 35.65
CA ALA A 197 48.67 9.77 34.98
C ALA A 197 48.50 8.51 34.11
N ALA A 198 49.58 7.95 33.60
CA ALA A 198 49.59 6.69 32.85
C ALA A 198 49.28 5.46 33.72
N ASP A 199 49.61 5.54 35.03
CA ASP A 199 49.38 4.44 36.00
C ASP A 199 47.92 4.42 36.54
N ALA A 200 47.17 5.55 36.42
CA ALA A 200 45.77 5.67 36.84
C ALA A 200 44.74 5.32 35.75
N GLY A 201 45.17 4.99 34.56
CA GLY A 201 44.29 4.56 33.46
C GLY A 201 43.35 5.66 32.90
N LYS A 202 43.55 6.93 33.24
CA LYS A 202 42.84 8.05 32.63
C LYS A 202 43.52 8.47 31.32
N SER A 203 42.79 8.40 30.21
CA SER A 203 43.26 8.96 28.93
C SER A 203 43.32 10.49 29.00
N GLU A 204 44.28 11.13 28.33
CA GLU A 204 44.41 12.61 28.24
C GLU A 204 43.10 13.34 27.86
N ASP A 205 42.22 12.66 27.11
CA ASP A 205 40.89 13.12 26.70
C ASP A 205 39.82 13.12 27.83
N ALA A 206 40.15 12.67 29.05
CA ALA A 206 39.21 12.55 30.18
C ALA A 206 39.51 13.52 31.32
N ARG A 207 40.43 14.47 31.17
CA ARG A 207 40.72 15.51 32.19
C ARG A 207 39.66 16.59 32.15
N ILE A 208 39.22 17.01 33.32
CA ILE A 208 38.26 18.16 33.52
C ILE A 208 39.07 19.35 34.00
N THR A 209 39.21 20.34 33.16
CA THR A 209 40.09 21.50 33.42
C THR A 209 39.33 22.74 33.90
N THR A 210 38.00 22.78 33.72
CA THR A 210 37.20 23.94 34.15
C THR A 210 35.92 23.48 34.86
N VAL A 211 35.35 24.37 35.69
CA VAL A 211 34.07 24.13 36.38
C VAL A 211 32.92 24.02 35.39
N GLU A 212 32.96 24.75 34.29
CA GLU A 212 31.98 24.68 33.23
C GLU A 212 32.01 23.32 32.54
N GLU A 213 33.21 22.73 32.32
CA GLU A 213 33.32 21.36 31.76
C GLU A 213 32.76 20.33 32.73
N ALA A 214 33.00 20.45 34.03
CA ALA A 214 32.43 19.59 35.06
C ALA A 214 30.90 19.65 35.04
N LEU A 215 30.33 20.86 35.02
CA LEU A 215 28.86 21.06 34.97
C LEU A 215 28.23 20.58 33.66
N ASP A 216 28.89 20.81 32.54
CA ASP A 216 28.45 20.29 31.22
C ASP A 216 28.48 18.76 31.16
N GLY A 217 29.50 18.15 31.77
CA GLY A 217 29.63 16.72 31.95
C GLY A 217 28.51 16.13 32.82
N ALA A 218 28.29 16.70 33.99
CA ALA A 218 27.21 16.32 34.92
C ALA A 218 25.82 16.46 34.25
N ARG A 219 25.61 17.56 33.53
CA ARG A 219 24.38 17.77 32.71
C ARG A 219 24.22 16.71 31.63
N ALA A 220 25.29 16.33 30.94
CA ALA A 220 25.25 15.30 29.92
C ALA A 220 24.89 13.94 30.51
N ILE A 221 25.41 13.60 31.71
CA ILE A 221 25.06 12.35 32.44
C ILE A 221 23.56 12.34 32.80
N LEU A 222 23.02 13.40 33.39
CA LEU A 222 21.58 13.48 33.73
C LEU A 222 20.67 13.37 32.48
N ILE A 223 21.03 14.06 31.39
CA ILE A 223 20.29 13.96 30.14
C ILE A 223 20.35 12.53 29.58
N ASP A 224 21.52 11.88 29.64
CA ASP A 224 21.71 10.52 29.17
C ASP A 224 20.88 9.52 30.00
N ARG A 225 20.85 9.66 31.35
CA ARG A 225 19.96 8.86 32.22
C ARG A 225 18.49 8.98 31.78
N ALA A 226 18.00 10.19 31.48
CA ALA A 226 16.64 10.40 30.98
C ALA A 226 16.39 9.78 29.58
N LEU A 227 17.38 9.83 28.68
CA LEU A 227 17.27 9.29 27.31
C LEU A 227 17.35 7.76 27.23
N THR A 228 18.05 7.15 28.21
CA THR A 228 18.25 5.70 28.28
C THR A 228 17.21 4.98 29.15
N ASP A 229 16.38 5.72 29.88
CA ASP A 229 15.23 5.13 30.62
C ASP A 229 14.07 4.75 29.68
N PRO A 230 13.89 3.45 29.38
CA PRO A 230 12.83 2.99 28.46
C PRO A 230 11.44 3.19 29.04
N THR A 231 11.29 3.14 30.36
CA THR A 231 10.00 3.29 31.05
C THR A 231 9.53 4.74 30.96
N LEU A 232 10.44 5.70 31.17
CA LEU A 232 10.15 7.12 30.99
C LEU A 232 9.76 7.43 29.55
N ALA A 233 10.56 6.98 28.58
CA ALA A 233 10.32 7.25 27.17
C ALA A 233 8.95 6.69 26.70
N GLU A 234 8.57 5.50 27.16
CA GLU A 234 7.28 4.89 26.79
C GLU A 234 6.09 5.61 27.44
N ARG A 235 6.15 5.95 28.73
CA ARG A 235 5.07 6.71 29.39
C ARG A 235 4.86 8.08 28.73
N LEU A 236 5.95 8.80 28.41
CA LEU A 236 5.85 10.10 27.72
C LEU A 236 5.26 9.94 26.33
N HIS A 237 5.66 8.89 25.59
CA HIS A 237 5.12 8.56 24.26
C HIS A 237 3.63 8.27 24.34
N GLU A 238 3.20 7.35 25.19
CA GLU A 238 1.78 6.99 25.38
C GLU A 238 0.92 8.21 25.73
N ARG A 239 1.43 9.07 26.62
CA ARG A 239 0.75 10.31 26.98
C ARG A 239 0.64 11.26 25.79
N MET A 240 1.72 11.45 25.01
CA MET A 240 1.67 12.28 23.80
C MET A 240 0.69 11.73 22.76
N VAL A 241 0.63 10.42 22.56
CA VAL A 241 -0.33 9.79 21.65
C VAL A 241 -1.77 9.96 22.13
N ALA A 242 -2.00 9.82 23.44
CA ALA A 242 -3.35 9.88 24.00
C ALA A 242 -3.95 11.29 24.00
N THR A 243 -3.16 12.30 24.33
CA THR A 243 -3.64 13.68 24.57
C THR A 243 -3.08 14.71 23.61
N GLY A 244 -2.07 14.36 22.84
CA GLY A 244 -1.34 15.28 21.97
C GLY A 244 -2.09 15.65 20.68
N THR A 245 -1.56 16.68 20.04
CA THR A 245 -2.07 17.24 18.80
C THR A 245 -0.98 17.31 17.73
N ILE A 246 -1.40 17.12 16.49
CA ILE A 246 -0.63 17.48 15.30
C ILE A 246 -1.21 18.77 14.76
N SER A 247 -0.36 19.77 14.55
CA SER A 247 -0.80 21.07 14.06
C SER A 247 0.10 21.58 12.95
N SER A 248 -0.47 22.39 12.04
CA SER A 248 0.28 23.01 10.96
C SER A 248 -0.05 24.51 10.87
N ARG A 249 0.95 25.28 10.46
CA ARG A 249 0.79 26.71 10.16
C ARG A 249 1.54 27.06 8.88
N VAL A 250 0.92 27.91 8.06
CA VAL A 250 1.55 28.41 6.84
C VAL A 250 2.82 29.19 7.17
N ILE A 251 3.86 29.02 6.37
CA ILE A 251 5.08 29.81 6.44
C ILE A 251 4.78 31.16 5.79
N ALA A 252 5.05 32.25 6.52
CA ALA A 252 4.76 33.61 6.05
C ALA A 252 5.36 33.86 4.65
N GLY A 253 4.53 34.34 3.72
CA GLY A 253 4.89 34.62 2.33
C GLY A 253 4.72 33.44 1.37
N ARG A 254 4.25 32.24 1.86
CA ARG A 254 4.01 31.07 1.03
C ARG A 254 2.53 30.80 0.73
N GLU A 255 1.63 31.70 1.13
CA GLU A 255 0.18 31.53 0.99
C GLU A 255 -0.25 31.38 -0.47
N ALA A 256 0.33 32.18 -1.38
CA ALA A 256 0.00 32.15 -2.80
C ALA A 256 0.46 30.85 -3.50
N GLU A 257 1.66 30.35 -3.14
CA GLU A 257 2.18 29.08 -3.70
C GLU A 257 1.43 27.88 -3.13
N GLY A 258 0.93 28.00 -1.90
CA GLY A 258 0.30 26.94 -1.13
C GLY A 258 -1.21 26.82 -1.26
N VAL A 259 -1.88 27.50 -2.21
CA VAL A 259 -3.35 27.54 -2.32
C VAL A 259 -4.00 26.15 -2.26
N LYS A 260 -3.38 25.13 -2.87
CA LYS A 260 -3.86 23.74 -2.81
C LYS A 260 -3.83 23.12 -1.41
N PHE A 261 -3.10 23.72 -0.47
CA PHE A 261 -2.99 23.31 0.93
C PHE A 261 -3.69 24.29 1.87
N ALA A 262 -4.57 25.16 1.38
CA ALA A 262 -5.21 26.22 2.17
C ALA A 262 -5.93 25.69 3.43
N ASP A 263 -6.52 24.51 3.35
CA ASP A 263 -7.20 23.83 4.46
C ASP A 263 -6.23 23.46 5.62
N TYR A 264 -4.91 23.50 5.37
CA TYR A 264 -3.85 23.19 6.34
C TYR A 264 -3.00 24.41 6.74
N PHE A 265 -3.41 25.64 6.38
CA PHE A 265 -2.69 26.86 6.73
C PHE A 265 -2.75 27.18 8.23
N ASP A 266 -3.86 26.85 8.88
CA ASP A 266 -4.03 26.89 10.33
C ASP A 266 -4.87 25.67 10.75
N PHE A 267 -4.22 24.52 10.90
CA PHE A 267 -4.86 23.25 11.16
C PHE A 267 -4.36 22.65 12.47
N SER A 268 -5.26 22.02 13.23
CA SER A 268 -4.93 21.22 14.41
C SER A 268 -5.91 20.07 14.56
N ASP A 269 -5.39 18.88 14.85
CA ASP A 269 -6.20 17.70 15.12
C ASP A 269 -5.50 16.83 16.18
N SER A 270 -6.28 15.95 16.85
CA SER A 270 -5.74 14.99 17.81
C SER A 270 -4.93 13.92 17.09
N ILE A 271 -3.74 13.60 17.60
CA ILE A 271 -2.86 12.52 17.11
C ILE A 271 -3.64 11.20 17.00
N ARG A 272 -4.51 10.90 17.97
CA ARG A 272 -5.29 9.66 18.02
C ARG A 272 -6.39 9.58 16.96
N ARG A 273 -6.93 10.70 16.48
CA ARG A 273 -8.13 10.76 15.64
C ARG A 273 -7.90 11.26 14.23
N ILE A 274 -6.70 11.77 13.94
CA ILE A 274 -6.40 12.29 12.62
C ILE A 274 -6.59 11.23 11.53
N ARG A 275 -7.23 11.63 10.44
CA ARG A 275 -7.47 10.75 9.29
C ARG A 275 -6.18 10.55 8.47
N PRO A 276 -5.89 9.32 7.99
CA PRO A 276 -4.68 8.98 7.23
C PRO A 276 -4.41 9.90 6.04
N HIS A 277 -5.41 10.20 5.20
CA HIS A 277 -5.24 11.10 4.06
C HIS A 277 -4.81 12.53 4.45
N ARG A 278 -5.24 13.03 5.65
CA ARG A 278 -4.80 14.33 6.16
C ARG A 278 -3.35 14.31 6.60
N VAL A 279 -2.87 13.18 7.15
CA VAL A 279 -1.46 12.98 7.49
C VAL A 279 -0.58 13.12 6.26
N LEU A 280 -0.91 12.44 5.15
CA LEU A 280 -0.17 12.54 3.88
C LEU A 280 -0.20 13.98 3.34
N ALA A 281 -1.36 14.63 3.35
CA ALA A 281 -1.49 16.02 2.89
C ALA A 281 -0.63 16.99 3.71
N LEU A 282 -0.59 16.85 5.06
CA LEU A 282 0.23 17.65 5.96
C LEU A 282 1.73 17.44 5.72
N LEU A 283 2.16 16.17 5.56
CA LEU A 283 3.55 15.84 5.31
C LEU A 283 4.00 16.40 3.95
N ARG A 284 3.18 16.26 2.91
CA ARG A 284 3.42 16.84 1.60
C ARG A 284 3.50 18.37 1.62
N ALA A 285 2.60 19.03 2.37
CA ALA A 285 2.64 20.49 2.54
C ALA A 285 3.90 20.95 3.28
N LYS A 286 4.37 20.17 4.27
CA LYS A 286 5.63 20.39 4.98
C LYS A 286 6.84 20.23 4.05
N GLU A 287 6.88 19.14 3.27
CA GLU A 287 7.96 18.84 2.33
C GLU A 287 8.07 19.89 1.22
N ALA A 288 6.92 20.37 0.73
CA ALA A 288 6.85 21.48 -0.20
C ALA A 288 7.27 22.84 0.41
N GLY A 289 7.56 22.90 1.71
CA GLY A 289 7.96 24.15 2.39
C GLY A 289 6.82 25.16 2.53
N ILE A 290 5.56 24.73 2.49
CA ILE A 290 4.38 25.60 2.58
C ILE A 290 3.96 25.79 4.05
N VAL A 291 3.96 24.71 4.83
CA VAL A 291 3.56 24.77 6.24
C VAL A 291 4.68 24.31 7.18
N ARG A 292 4.66 24.82 8.39
CA ARG A 292 5.42 24.28 9.52
C ARG A 292 4.52 23.31 10.28
N LEU A 293 4.97 22.08 10.45
CA LEU A 293 4.28 21.02 11.18
C LEU A 293 4.86 20.88 12.58
N SER A 294 4.01 20.79 13.60
CA SER A 294 4.39 20.43 14.97
C SER A 294 3.53 19.31 15.53
N ILE A 295 4.17 18.50 16.36
CA ILE A 295 3.55 17.42 17.14
C ILE A 295 3.89 17.70 18.59
N ASP A 296 2.88 18.03 19.38
CA ASP A 296 3.02 18.50 20.75
C ASP A 296 1.98 17.86 21.67
N GLY A 297 2.21 17.96 22.99
CA GLY A 297 1.24 17.50 24.00
C GLY A 297 -0.07 18.31 24.03
N ALA A 298 -0.08 19.52 23.45
CA ALA A 298 -1.25 20.37 23.26
C ALA A 298 -1.04 21.29 22.06
N THR A 299 -2.12 21.89 21.55
CA THR A 299 -2.07 22.81 20.41
C THR A 299 -1.28 24.08 20.76
N PRO A 300 -0.20 24.42 20.02
CA PRO A 300 0.54 25.64 20.24
C PRO A 300 -0.31 26.87 19.96
N ALA A 301 -0.22 27.89 20.84
CA ALA A 301 -0.94 29.13 20.66
C ALA A 301 -0.47 29.89 19.40
N PRO A 302 -1.37 30.58 18.69
CA PRO A 302 -1.00 31.47 17.60
C PRO A 302 -0.22 32.72 18.12
N PRO A 303 0.59 33.36 17.25
CA PRO A 303 1.35 34.57 17.65
C PRO A 303 0.41 35.67 18.11
N LEU A 304 0.58 36.13 19.36
CA LEU A 304 -0.29 37.14 20.01
C LEU A 304 -0.18 38.56 19.42
N SER A 305 0.91 38.85 18.70
CA SER A 305 1.22 40.18 18.19
C SER A 305 0.19 40.74 17.19
N LYS A 306 -0.51 39.87 16.45
CA LYS A 306 -1.50 40.26 15.43
C LYS A 306 -2.96 40.10 15.89
N LEU A 307 -3.20 39.60 17.11
CA LEU A 307 -4.54 39.28 17.61
C LEU A 307 -5.05 40.35 18.56
N ARG A 308 -6.36 40.63 18.54
CA ARG A 308 -7.07 41.60 19.41
C ARG A 308 -8.39 41.01 19.89
N GLY A 309 -8.96 41.59 20.96
CA GLY A 309 -10.27 41.19 21.48
C GLY A 309 -10.36 39.73 21.89
N GLU A 310 -11.46 39.08 21.58
CA GLU A 310 -11.74 37.69 21.94
C GLU A 310 -10.71 36.69 21.33
N ALA A 311 -10.24 36.94 20.12
CA ALA A 311 -9.23 36.08 19.48
C ALA A 311 -7.91 36.09 20.26
N ARG A 312 -7.52 37.25 20.86
CA ARG A 312 -6.33 37.32 21.71
C ARG A 312 -6.54 36.63 23.04
N ALA A 313 -7.73 36.75 23.64
CA ALA A 313 -8.07 36.06 24.88
C ALA A 313 -8.04 34.53 24.71
N ALA A 314 -8.62 34.02 23.60
CA ALA A 314 -8.56 32.60 23.26
C ALA A 314 -7.13 32.11 23.04
N ALA A 315 -6.30 32.88 22.34
CA ALA A 315 -4.89 32.55 22.13
C ALA A 315 -4.07 32.57 23.43
N LEU A 316 -4.37 33.46 24.38
CA LEU A 316 -3.74 33.46 25.71
C LEU A 316 -4.10 32.20 26.50
N ALA A 317 -5.38 31.78 26.48
CA ALA A 317 -5.81 30.56 27.14
C ALA A 317 -5.14 29.31 26.53
N LEU A 318 -4.96 29.28 25.19
CA LEU A 318 -4.21 28.22 24.51
C LEU A 318 -2.74 28.20 24.92
N ALA A 319 -2.11 29.40 25.07
CA ALA A 319 -0.72 29.53 25.51
C ALA A 319 -0.54 29.01 26.93
N GLU A 320 -1.44 29.38 27.83
CA GLU A 320 -1.43 28.92 29.21
C GLU A 320 -1.62 27.41 29.30
N ASN A 321 -2.59 26.86 28.57
CA ASN A 321 -2.79 25.41 28.50
C ASN A 321 -1.56 24.68 27.95
N TYR A 322 -0.93 25.20 26.90
CA TYR A 322 0.28 24.64 26.31
C TYR A 322 1.44 24.59 27.32
N GLU A 323 1.68 25.69 28.08
CA GLU A 323 2.72 25.71 29.10
C GLU A 323 2.41 24.77 30.28
N ASN A 324 1.14 24.68 30.69
CA ASN A 324 0.71 23.76 31.74
C ASN A 324 0.95 22.30 31.36
N VAL A 325 0.59 21.93 30.12
CA VAL A 325 0.82 20.58 29.58
C VAL A 325 2.31 20.29 29.48
N ARG A 326 3.10 21.25 28.97
CA ARG A 326 4.56 21.14 28.85
C ARG A 326 5.25 20.98 30.21
N SER A 327 4.84 21.76 31.19
CA SER A 327 5.31 21.60 32.58
C SER A 327 4.97 20.24 33.16
N GLY A 328 3.87 19.62 32.74
CA GLY A 328 3.51 18.24 33.10
C GLY A 328 4.52 17.20 32.63
N TYR A 329 5.02 17.31 31.40
CA TYR A 329 6.09 16.44 30.89
C TYR A 329 7.42 16.67 31.60
N GLU A 330 7.78 17.95 31.83
CA GLU A 330 8.99 18.31 32.59
C GLU A 330 8.98 17.72 34.01
N ARG A 331 7.82 17.69 34.68
CA ARG A 331 7.65 17.04 36.00
C ARG A 331 7.88 15.53 35.96
N GLU A 332 7.44 14.85 34.91
CA GLU A 332 7.70 13.42 34.73
C GLU A 332 9.19 13.13 34.54
N VAL A 333 9.88 13.96 33.75
CA VAL A 333 11.34 13.85 33.57
C VAL A 333 12.08 14.12 34.90
N ALA A 334 11.68 15.15 35.64
CA ALA A 334 12.25 15.45 36.94
C ALA A 334 12.10 14.28 37.91
N SER A 335 10.88 13.70 37.99
CA SER A 335 10.60 12.54 38.85
C SER A 335 11.47 11.33 38.50
N ALA A 336 11.62 11.03 37.22
CA ALA A 336 12.48 9.93 36.75
C ALA A 336 13.95 10.12 37.09
N LEU A 337 14.42 11.37 37.09
CA LEU A 337 15.79 11.75 37.48
C LEU A 337 15.96 11.93 38.99
N ARG A 338 14.93 11.65 39.83
CA ARG A 338 14.91 11.87 41.27
C ARG A 338 15.12 13.34 41.68
N ILE A 339 14.80 14.27 40.78
CA ILE A 339 14.85 15.71 41.04
C ILE A 339 13.50 16.15 41.63
N PRO A 340 13.52 16.91 42.78
CA PRO A 340 12.28 17.39 43.39
C PRO A 340 11.46 18.25 42.40
N VAL A 341 10.21 17.90 42.18
CA VAL A 341 9.35 18.56 41.15
C VAL A 341 9.15 20.06 41.46
N GLN A 342 9.23 20.45 42.73
CA GLN A 342 9.12 21.85 43.17
C GLN A 342 10.19 22.75 42.55
N VAL A 343 11.35 22.19 42.17
CA VAL A 343 12.46 22.88 41.51
C VAL A 343 12.02 23.57 40.23
N LEU A 344 11.08 22.99 39.50
CA LEU A 344 10.60 23.51 38.23
C LEU A 344 9.79 24.82 38.35
N ASN A 345 9.29 25.12 39.57
CA ASN A 345 8.50 26.30 39.84
C ASN A 345 9.38 27.48 40.37
N THR A 346 10.66 27.21 40.60
CA THR A 346 11.60 28.24 41.11
C THR A 346 12.14 29.07 39.95
N VAL A 347 12.13 30.39 40.12
CA VAL A 347 12.74 31.39 39.21
C VAL A 347 14.19 31.62 39.58
N ASP A 348 14.86 30.69 40.23
CA ASP A 348 16.27 30.80 40.63
C ASP A 348 17.22 30.82 39.44
N SER A 349 18.32 31.58 39.61
CA SER A 349 19.38 31.61 38.60
C SER A 349 20.05 30.25 38.47
N GLU A 350 20.66 29.98 37.33
CA GLU A 350 21.44 28.73 37.10
C GLU A 350 22.71 28.66 37.99
N ASP A 351 23.05 29.71 38.73
CA ASP A 351 24.16 29.74 39.68
C ASP A 351 23.92 28.91 40.95
N ARG A 352 22.64 28.57 41.23
CA ARG A 352 22.24 27.65 42.30
C ARG A 352 21.86 26.25 41.74
N VAL A 353 22.14 25.21 42.52
CA VAL A 353 21.83 23.84 42.16
C VAL A 353 20.39 23.66 41.70
N LEU A 354 19.40 24.24 42.39
CA LEU A 354 17.98 24.15 42.01
C LEU A 354 17.71 24.74 40.62
N GLY A 355 18.24 25.91 40.32
CA GLY A 355 18.09 26.57 39.02
C GLY A 355 18.78 25.77 37.91
N TRP A 356 19.97 25.25 38.16
CA TRP A 356 20.74 24.43 37.24
C TRP A 356 20.05 23.08 36.95
N LEU A 357 19.48 22.42 37.97
CA LEU A 357 18.69 21.18 37.82
C LEU A 357 17.43 21.43 37.01
N ALA A 358 16.70 22.53 37.28
CA ALA A 358 15.51 22.92 36.51
C ALA A 358 15.85 23.16 35.03
N ALA A 359 16.96 23.86 34.74
CA ALA A 359 17.44 24.09 33.37
C ALA A 359 17.85 22.77 32.68
N THR A 360 18.45 21.84 33.43
CA THR A 360 18.85 20.52 32.96
C THR A 360 17.62 19.68 32.56
N VAL A 361 16.59 19.62 33.41
CA VAL A 361 15.31 18.93 33.10
C VAL A 361 14.63 19.53 31.88
N ARG A 362 14.55 20.86 31.80
CA ARG A 362 13.99 21.58 30.65
C ARG A 362 14.76 21.24 29.35
N THR A 363 16.09 21.15 29.43
CA THR A 363 16.95 20.77 28.30
C THR A 363 16.74 19.32 27.90
N ALA A 364 16.68 18.40 28.87
CA ALA A 364 16.41 16.99 28.63
C ALA A 364 15.07 16.81 27.88
N TRP A 365 14.01 17.47 28.35
CA TRP A 365 12.71 17.42 27.69
C TRP A 365 12.70 18.13 26.33
N ARG A 366 12.90 19.46 26.34
CA ARG A 366 12.64 20.32 25.17
C ARG A 366 13.58 20.09 24.01
N LYS A 367 14.87 19.79 24.28
CA LYS A 367 15.91 19.67 23.24
C LYS A 367 16.24 18.23 22.88
N ARG A 368 15.81 17.24 23.66
CA ARG A 368 16.20 15.84 23.45
C ARG A 368 15.01 14.88 23.38
N LEU A 369 14.26 14.70 24.46
CA LEU A 369 13.15 13.72 24.52
C LEU A 369 12.00 14.09 23.60
N HIS A 370 11.49 15.33 23.72
CA HIS A 370 10.35 15.77 22.91
C HIS A 370 10.58 15.66 21.39
N PRO A 371 11.69 16.16 20.80
CA PRO A 371 11.94 15.99 19.37
C PRO A 371 11.99 14.53 18.94
N ARG A 372 12.64 13.66 19.75
CA ARG A 372 12.75 12.23 19.49
C ARG A 372 11.38 11.55 19.51
N LEU A 373 10.52 11.87 20.47
CA LEU A 373 9.18 11.32 20.58
C LEU A 373 8.25 11.87 19.49
N ALA A 374 8.35 13.15 19.15
CA ALA A 374 7.61 13.74 18.04
C ALA A 374 7.97 13.10 16.70
N ASP A 375 9.25 12.79 16.46
CA ASP A 375 9.69 12.07 15.28
C ASP A 375 9.19 10.62 15.26
N ARG A 376 9.18 9.92 16.41
CA ARG A 376 8.61 8.58 16.54
C ARG A 376 7.12 8.58 16.19
N ILE A 377 6.36 9.52 16.72
CA ILE A 377 4.92 9.68 16.45
C ILE A 377 4.67 10.02 14.98
N ARG A 378 5.45 10.96 14.42
CA ARG A 378 5.34 11.33 13.00
C ARG A 378 5.55 10.14 12.09
N ASN A 379 6.56 9.33 12.36
CA ASN A 379 6.86 8.14 11.57
C ASN A 379 5.75 7.09 11.70
N ALA A 380 5.21 6.86 12.90
CA ALA A 380 4.08 5.96 13.11
C ALA A 380 2.80 6.42 12.37
N LEU A 381 2.51 7.72 12.39
CA LEU A 381 1.40 8.31 11.63
C LEU A 381 1.60 8.16 10.12
N PHE A 382 2.82 8.35 9.63
CA PHE A 382 3.15 8.15 8.21
C PHE A 382 2.96 6.68 7.79
N GLU A 383 3.50 5.72 8.55
CA GLU A 383 3.36 4.29 8.27
C GLU A 383 1.90 3.82 8.27
N MET A 384 1.08 4.38 9.17
CA MET A 384 -0.36 4.12 9.20
C MET A 384 -1.04 4.67 7.94
N ALA A 385 -0.74 5.92 7.58
CA ALA A 385 -1.33 6.60 6.43
C ALA A 385 -0.89 5.98 5.09
N GLU A 386 0.37 5.57 5.00
CA GLU A 386 0.94 4.87 3.86
C GLU A 386 0.24 3.53 3.62
N ARG A 387 0.07 2.71 4.66
CA ARG A 387 -0.62 1.41 4.55
C ARG A 387 -2.05 1.56 4.05
N GLU A 388 -2.81 2.52 4.59
CA GLU A 388 -4.18 2.77 4.15
C GLU A 388 -4.22 3.25 2.70
N ALA A 389 -3.35 4.19 2.32
CA ALA A 389 -3.27 4.69 0.95
C ALA A 389 -2.94 3.58 -0.05
N ILE A 390 -1.95 2.73 0.24
CA ILE A 390 -1.58 1.59 -0.62
C ILE A 390 -2.75 0.60 -0.75
N THR A 391 -3.50 0.35 0.32
CA THR A 391 -4.69 -0.51 0.28
C THR A 391 -5.75 0.05 -0.66
N VAL A 392 -6.02 1.36 -0.58
CA VAL A 392 -6.97 2.03 -1.50
C VAL A 392 -6.49 1.97 -2.95
N PHE A 393 -5.19 2.19 -3.20
CA PHE A 393 -4.62 2.12 -4.55
C PHE A 393 -4.69 0.70 -5.12
N ALA A 394 -4.44 -0.33 -4.32
CA ALA A 394 -4.59 -1.73 -4.70
C ALA A 394 -6.05 -2.07 -5.04
N SER A 395 -7.01 -1.54 -4.27
CA SER A 395 -8.44 -1.72 -4.55
C SER A 395 -8.86 -1.04 -5.86
N ASN A 396 -8.45 0.21 -6.08
CA ASN A 396 -8.73 0.92 -7.33
C ASN A 396 -8.12 0.22 -8.55
N LEU A 397 -6.91 -0.32 -8.42
CA LEU A 397 -6.30 -1.12 -9.48
C LEU A 397 -7.10 -2.40 -9.74
N ARG A 398 -7.55 -3.09 -8.70
CA ARG A 398 -8.40 -4.28 -8.83
C ARG A 398 -9.68 -3.97 -9.61
N ASP A 399 -10.37 -2.89 -9.26
CA ASP A 399 -11.60 -2.47 -9.93
C ASP A 399 -11.34 -2.16 -11.41
N LEU A 400 -10.23 -1.48 -11.70
CA LEU A 400 -9.84 -1.16 -13.08
C LEU A 400 -9.54 -2.42 -13.92
N LEU A 401 -8.81 -3.39 -13.35
CA LEU A 401 -8.45 -4.64 -14.00
C LEU A 401 -9.66 -5.58 -14.18
N LEU A 402 -10.59 -5.59 -13.22
CA LEU A 402 -11.80 -6.41 -13.24
C LEU A 402 -13.01 -5.67 -13.81
N ALA A 403 -12.82 -4.55 -14.50
CA ALA A 403 -13.89 -3.86 -15.20
C ALA A 403 -14.48 -4.76 -16.30
N ALA A 404 -15.78 -4.55 -16.60
CA ALA A 404 -16.55 -5.36 -17.53
C ALA A 404 -15.93 -5.38 -18.94
N PRO A 405 -15.58 -6.55 -19.51
CA PRO A 405 -15.09 -6.64 -20.88
C PRO A 405 -16.24 -6.52 -21.88
N ALA A 406 -16.09 -5.71 -22.92
CA ALA A 406 -17.07 -5.63 -23.99
C ALA A 406 -17.03 -6.85 -24.94
N GLY A 407 -16.01 -7.71 -24.80
CA GLY A 407 -15.84 -8.94 -25.57
C GLY A 407 -15.29 -8.74 -26.97
N GLN A 408 -15.40 -9.82 -27.79
CA GLN A 408 -14.82 -9.89 -29.12
C GLN A 408 -15.66 -9.13 -30.16
N LYS A 409 -15.63 -7.79 -30.12
CA LYS A 409 -16.35 -6.91 -31.03
C LYS A 409 -15.36 -6.06 -31.84
N VAL A 410 -15.69 -5.82 -33.12
CA VAL A 410 -14.90 -4.86 -33.93
C VAL A 410 -14.97 -3.48 -33.32
N THR A 411 -13.83 -2.94 -32.95
CA THR A 411 -13.76 -1.71 -32.16
C THR A 411 -12.91 -0.64 -32.84
N LEU A 412 -13.44 0.58 -32.90
CA LEU A 412 -12.71 1.79 -33.32
C LEU A 412 -12.22 2.52 -32.06
N GLY A 413 -10.91 2.57 -31.83
CA GLY A 413 -10.28 3.35 -30.79
C GLY A 413 -9.96 4.77 -31.27
N LEU A 414 -10.33 5.75 -30.45
CA LEU A 414 -10.06 7.16 -30.64
C LEU A 414 -9.19 7.66 -29.49
N ASP A 415 -7.95 8.07 -29.80
CA ASP A 415 -7.04 8.73 -28.87
C ASP A 415 -7.13 10.24 -29.10
N PRO A 416 -7.80 11.00 -28.21
CA PRO A 416 -8.09 12.41 -28.41
C PRO A 416 -6.83 13.29 -28.41
N GLY A 417 -6.81 14.31 -29.27
CA GLY A 417 -5.72 15.28 -29.30
C GLY A 417 -6.11 16.56 -30.05
N LEU A 418 -5.87 17.73 -29.44
CA LEU A 418 -6.19 19.02 -30.05
C LEU A 418 -5.24 19.34 -31.21
N ARG A 419 -3.94 19.48 -30.92
CA ARG A 419 -2.94 19.93 -31.93
C ARG A 419 -2.53 18.83 -32.89
N ASN A 420 -2.32 17.63 -32.39
CA ASN A 420 -1.79 16.48 -33.14
C ASN A 420 -2.89 15.63 -33.80
N GLY A 421 -4.14 16.09 -33.74
CA GLY A 421 -5.30 15.37 -34.25
C GLY A 421 -5.74 14.20 -33.35
N VAL A 422 -6.89 13.61 -33.67
CA VAL A 422 -7.41 12.41 -33.05
C VAL A 422 -6.84 11.20 -33.78
N LYS A 423 -6.07 10.36 -33.11
CA LYS A 423 -5.53 9.12 -33.68
C LYS A 423 -6.61 8.05 -33.61
N CYS A 424 -6.78 7.34 -34.69
CA CYS A 424 -7.83 6.35 -34.88
C CYS A 424 -7.21 4.99 -35.21
N ALA A 425 -7.71 3.94 -34.56
CA ALA A 425 -7.34 2.56 -34.86
C ALA A 425 -8.58 1.68 -34.88
N VAL A 426 -8.80 0.93 -35.94
CA VAL A 426 -9.82 -0.13 -36.03
C VAL A 426 -9.15 -1.46 -35.74
N ILE A 427 -9.72 -2.19 -34.78
CA ILE A 427 -9.27 -3.56 -34.45
C ILE A 427 -10.41 -4.55 -34.63
N ASP A 428 -10.09 -5.77 -35.04
CA ASP A 428 -11.07 -6.88 -35.11
C ASP A 428 -11.42 -7.43 -33.71
N GLY A 429 -12.30 -8.43 -33.65
CA GLY A 429 -12.72 -9.07 -32.40
C GLY A 429 -11.60 -9.78 -31.62
N THR A 430 -10.46 -10.03 -32.26
CA THR A 430 -9.27 -10.63 -31.63
C THR A 430 -8.23 -9.61 -31.20
N GLY A 431 -8.47 -8.32 -31.43
CA GLY A 431 -7.54 -7.22 -31.11
C GLY A 431 -6.47 -6.99 -32.18
N HIS A 432 -6.58 -7.65 -33.37
CA HIS A 432 -5.67 -7.39 -34.49
C HIS A 432 -6.03 -6.06 -35.18
N VAL A 433 -5.01 -5.30 -35.58
CA VAL A 433 -5.20 -3.97 -36.19
C VAL A 433 -5.57 -4.11 -37.65
N LEU A 434 -6.75 -3.59 -38.03
CA LEU A 434 -7.26 -3.58 -39.41
C LEU A 434 -6.87 -2.29 -40.16
N LYS A 435 -6.97 -1.13 -39.50
CA LYS A 435 -6.73 0.17 -40.09
C LYS A 435 -6.29 1.18 -39.05
N THR A 436 -5.33 2.05 -39.38
CA THR A 436 -4.95 3.22 -38.56
C THR A 436 -4.97 4.49 -39.41
N PHE A 437 -5.41 5.60 -38.81
CA PHE A 437 -5.42 6.92 -39.48
C PHE A 437 -5.51 8.04 -38.44
N THR A 438 -5.35 9.30 -38.85
CA THR A 438 -5.49 10.46 -37.98
C THR A 438 -6.44 11.48 -38.61
N VAL A 439 -7.37 12.01 -37.81
CA VAL A 439 -8.30 13.05 -38.20
C VAL A 439 -8.07 14.34 -37.42
N TYR A 440 -8.42 15.48 -38.01
CA TYR A 440 -8.15 16.80 -37.43
C TYR A 440 -9.42 17.66 -37.27
N PRO A 441 -10.40 17.24 -36.50
CA PRO A 441 -11.69 17.94 -36.34
C PRO A 441 -11.60 19.24 -35.53
N HIS A 442 -10.51 19.45 -34.77
CA HIS A 442 -10.30 20.55 -33.81
C HIS A 442 -9.27 21.57 -34.29
N ALA A 443 -9.11 22.67 -33.53
CA ALA A 443 -8.06 23.66 -33.77
C ALA A 443 -6.67 23.00 -33.90
N PRO A 444 -5.78 23.48 -34.78
CA PRO A 444 -5.93 24.64 -35.68
C PRO A 444 -6.56 24.33 -37.04
N ARG A 445 -6.75 23.05 -37.41
CA ARG A 445 -7.17 22.65 -38.76
C ARG A 445 -8.69 22.73 -39.00
N TYR A 446 -9.51 22.45 -37.99
CA TYR A 446 -10.98 22.45 -38.04
C TYR A 446 -11.60 21.64 -39.20
N ASP A 447 -10.95 20.55 -39.66
CA ASP A 447 -11.48 19.68 -40.72
C ASP A 447 -12.49 18.68 -40.15
N ARG A 448 -13.65 19.18 -39.72
CA ARG A 448 -14.73 18.38 -39.17
C ARG A 448 -15.41 17.49 -40.23
N ALA A 449 -15.60 18.01 -41.44
CA ALA A 449 -16.25 17.26 -42.50
C ALA A 449 -15.40 16.08 -43.00
N GLY A 450 -14.11 16.29 -43.23
CA GLY A 450 -13.16 15.23 -43.58
C GLY A 450 -13.02 14.20 -42.47
N ALA A 451 -13.03 14.64 -41.19
CA ALA A 451 -12.99 13.74 -40.08
C ALA A 451 -14.22 12.82 -39.98
N LEU A 452 -15.43 13.39 -40.14
CA LEU A 452 -16.69 12.61 -40.16
C LEU A 452 -16.72 11.60 -41.31
N ALA A 453 -16.29 12.02 -42.51
CA ALA A 453 -16.23 11.14 -43.69
C ALA A 453 -15.25 9.97 -43.51
N ALA A 454 -14.08 10.22 -42.95
CA ALA A 454 -13.07 9.18 -42.69
C ALA A 454 -13.52 8.19 -41.59
N LEU A 455 -14.18 8.69 -40.54
CA LEU A 455 -14.73 7.84 -39.49
C LEU A 455 -15.90 7.01 -40.00
N GLU A 456 -16.79 7.58 -40.80
CA GLU A 456 -17.92 6.88 -41.43
C GLU A 456 -17.43 5.76 -42.34
N ASP A 457 -16.47 6.03 -43.20
CA ASP A 457 -15.81 5.03 -44.06
C ASP A 457 -15.25 3.88 -43.24
N ALA A 458 -14.54 4.20 -42.14
CA ALA A 458 -13.96 3.18 -41.29
C ALA A 458 -15.04 2.31 -40.59
N VAL A 459 -16.13 2.91 -40.12
CA VAL A 459 -17.22 2.18 -39.45
C VAL A 459 -17.93 1.25 -40.42
N LEU A 460 -18.27 1.74 -41.61
CA LEU A 460 -19.02 0.96 -42.59
C LEU A 460 -18.17 -0.14 -43.23
N THR A 461 -16.90 0.18 -43.60
CA THR A 461 -16.00 -0.79 -44.23
C THR A 461 -15.66 -1.98 -43.34
N HIS A 462 -15.43 -1.74 -42.06
CA HIS A 462 -14.99 -2.76 -41.13
C HIS A 462 -16.10 -3.32 -40.22
N GLY A 463 -17.33 -2.82 -40.32
CA GLY A 463 -18.43 -3.28 -39.48
C GLY A 463 -18.24 -2.98 -38.02
N VAL A 464 -17.77 -1.78 -37.67
CA VAL A 464 -17.48 -1.38 -36.29
C VAL A 464 -18.73 -1.42 -35.43
N GLU A 465 -18.65 -2.12 -34.30
CA GLU A 465 -19.73 -2.26 -33.32
C GLU A 465 -19.53 -1.31 -32.13
N LEU A 466 -18.28 -1.02 -31.79
CA LEU A 466 -17.94 -0.15 -30.64
C LEU A 466 -16.98 0.97 -31.04
N ILE A 467 -17.19 2.15 -30.46
CA ILE A 467 -16.28 3.31 -30.57
C ILE A 467 -15.75 3.62 -29.17
N ALA A 468 -14.49 3.28 -28.91
CA ALA A 468 -13.78 3.55 -27.67
C ALA A 468 -13.12 4.92 -27.72
N ILE A 469 -13.44 5.82 -26.81
CA ILE A 469 -12.92 7.20 -26.76
C ILE A 469 -12.10 7.37 -25.50
N GLY A 470 -10.81 7.73 -25.63
CA GLY A 470 -9.94 8.04 -24.50
C GLY A 470 -10.47 9.24 -23.68
N ASN A 471 -10.34 9.20 -22.35
CA ASN A 471 -10.86 10.23 -21.45
C ASN A 471 -9.91 11.42 -21.21
N GLY A 472 -8.87 11.60 -22.02
CA GLY A 472 -7.90 12.66 -21.88
C GLY A 472 -8.29 13.99 -22.51
N THR A 473 -7.25 14.79 -22.84
CA THR A 473 -7.44 16.12 -23.44
C THR A 473 -8.16 16.02 -24.78
N ALA A 474 -9.22 16.81 -24.99
CA ALA A 474 -10.12 16.78 -26.16
C ALA A 474 -11.07 15.58 -26.23
N SER A 475 -11.24 14.83 -25.17
CA SER A 475 -12.14 13.67 -25.10
C SER A 475 -13.59 14.07 -25.46
N ARG A 476 -14.07 15.22 -24.98
CA ARG A 476 -15.43 15.68 -25.21
C ARG A 476 -15.71 16.14 -26.60
N GLU A 477 -14.77 16.90 -27.16
CA GLU A 477 -14.87 17.32 -28.54
C GLU A 477 -14.90 16.10 -29.45
N THR A 478 -14.13 15.06 -29.11
CA THR A 478 -14.12 13.76 -29.80
C THR A 478 -15.39 12.98 -29.53
N ASP A 479 -15.93 13.02 -28.31
CA ASP A 479 -17.21 12.40 -27.97
C ASP A 479 -18.40 13.04 -28.74
N LYS A 480 -18.41 14.36 -28.88
CA LYS A 480 -19.40 15.07 -29.71
C LYS A 480 -19.28 14.73 -31.19
N LEU A 481 -18.03 14.56 -31.69
CA LEU A 481 -17.80 14.10 -33.05
C LEU A 481 -18.35 12.69 -33.28
N ALA A 482 -18.10 11.78 -32.33
CA ALA A 482 -18.62 10.40 -32.38
C ALA A 482 -20.15 10.36 -32.27
N ALA A 483 -20.74 11.22 -31.44
CA ALA A 483 -22.21 11.33 -31.36
C ALA A 483 -22.83 11.77 -32.68
N GLU A 484 -22.26 12.78 -33.34
CA GLU A 484 -22.68 13.24 -34.66
C GLU A 484 -22.55 12.15 -35.73
N LEU A 485 -21.44 11.41 -35.74
CA LEU A 485 -21.22 10.26 -36.58
C LEU A 485 -22.33 9.21 -36.40
N LEU A 486 -22.60 8.83 -35.13
CA LEU A 486 -23.64 7.83 -34.81
C LEU A 486 -25.04 8.30 -35.20
N ALA A 487 -25.37 9.59 -35.04
CA ALA A 487 -26.64 10.15 -35.49
C ALA A 487 -26.79 10.05 -37.02
N LYS A 488 -25.73 10.38 -37.75
CA LYS A 488 -25.67 10.22 -39.21
C LYS A 488 -25.84 8.78 -39.66
N LEU A 489 -25.10 7.85 -39.06
CA LEU A 489 -25.18 6.41 -39.35
C LEU A 489 -26.57 5.82 -39.07
N ARG A 490 -27.19 6.25 -37.94
CA ARG A 490 -28.57 5.83 -37.62
C ARG A 490 -29.57 6.32 -38.65
N SER A 491 -29.42 7.55 -39.19
CA SER A 491 -30.28 8.09 -40.24
C SER A 491 -30.12 7.29 -41.55
N GLN A 492 -29.03 6.62 -41.75
CA GLN A 492 -28.73 5.73 -42.89
C GLN A 492 -29.17 4.26 -42.65
N GLY A 493 -29.76 3.97 -41.44
CA GLY A 493 -30.17 2.63 -41.05
C GLY A 493 -29.16 1.75 -40.35
N TYR A 494 -27.92 2.26 -40.14
CA TYR A 494 -26.88 1.53 -39.38
C TYR A 494 -27.04 1.75 -37.87
N LYS A 495 -27.38 0.68 -37.14
CA LYS A 495 -27.70 0.78 -35.68
C LYS A 495 -26.71 0.04 -34.79
N ALA A 496 -25.69 -0.62 -35.35
CA ALA A 496 -24.84 -1.53 -34.61
C ALA A 496 -23.85 -0.80 -33.67
N ALA A 497 -23.33 0.38 -34.05
CA ALA A 497 -22.26 1.01 -33.31
C ALA A 497 -22.73 1.76 -32.05
N GLN A 498 -21.97 1.59 -30.95
CA GLN A 498 -22.15 2.30 -29.67
C GLN A 498 -20.83 2.99 -29.29
N LYS A 499 -20.90 4.18 -28.67
CA LYS A 499 -19.71 4.89 -28.15
C LYS A 499 -19.52 4.64 -26.65
N VAL A 500 -18.28 4.52 -26.20
CA VAL A 500 -17.91 4.29 -24.81
C VAL A 500 -16.65 5.09 -24.47
N THR A 501 -16.67 5.83 -23.37
CA THR A 501 -15.48 6.49 -22.85
C THR A 501 -14.62 5.47 -22.09
N VAL A 502 -13.32 5.44 -22.40
CA VAL A 502 -12.35 4.49 -21.83
C VAL A 502 -11.22 5.27 -21.18
N SER A 503 -10.77 4.83 -20.00
CA SER A 503 -9.59 5.43 -19.35
C SER A 503 -8.34 5.26 -20.24
N GLU A 504 -7.66 6.36 -20.55
CA GLU A 504 -6.38 6.33 -21.27
C GLU A 504 -5.16 6.28 -20.34
N ALA A 505 -5.37 6.15 -19.02
CA ALA A 505 -4.27 6.11 -18.05
C ALA A 505 -3.19 5.10 -18.46
N GLY A 506 -1.93 5.54 -18.50
CA GLY A 506 -0.80 4.72 -18.93
C GLY A 506 -0.73 4.38 -20.42
N ALA A 507 -1.67 4.80 -21.28
CA ALA A 507 -1.63 4.50 -22.74
C ALA A 507 -0.38 5.10 -23.42
N SER A 508 0.04 6.29 -23.01
CA SER A 508 1.28 6.91 -23.49
C SER A 508 2.53 6.15 -23.05
N VAL A 509 2.53 5.56 -21.83
CA VAL A 509 3.62 4.72 -21.34
C VAL A 509 3.68 3.42 -22.13
N TYR A 510 2.53 2.78 -22.36
CA TYR A 510 2.44 1.59 -23.21
C TYR A 510 2.97 1.86 -24.62
N SER A 511 2.50 2.92 -25.29
CA SER A 511 2.87 3.21 -26.68
C SER A 511 4.39 3.34 -26.90
N ALA A 512 5.12 3.82 -25.88
CA ALA A 512 6.58 3.96 -25.89
C ALA A 512 7.33 2.73 -25.33
N SER A 513 6.63 1.70 -24.87
CA SER A 513 7.24 0.51 -24.26
C SER A 513 7.85 -0.46 -25.29
N GLU A 514 8.77 -1.30 -24.82
CA GLU A 514 9.34 -2.41 -25.58
C GLU A 514 8.25 -3.38 -26.05
N ILE A 515 7.31 -3.71 -25.13
CA ILE A 515 6.17 -4.61 -25.42
C ILE A 515 5.33 -4.09 -26.60
N ALA A 516 5.02 -2.79 -26.62
CA ALA A 516 4.25 -2.20 -27.71
C ALA A 516 5.05 -2.17 -29.03
N SER A 517 6.39 -2.06 -28.95
CA SER A 517 7.25 -2.12 -30.14
C SER A 517 7.35 -3.54 -30.72
N GLU A 518 7.32 -4.57 -29.86
CA GLU A 518 7.30 -5.96 -30.27
C GLU A 518 5.94 -6.37 -30.84
N GLU A 519 4.82 -5.92 -30.21
CA GLU A 519 3.45 -6.25 -30.65
C GLU A 519 3.02 -5.49 -31.91
N LEU A 520 3.52 -4.28 -32.11
CA LEU A 520 3.11 -3.35 -33.16
C LEU A 520 4.33 -2.73 -33.87
N PRO A 521 5.24 -3.55 -34.45
CA PRO A 521 6.51 -3.06 -34.99
C PRO A 521 6.32 -2.08 -36.14
N ASP A 522 5.28 -2.28 -36.97
CA ASP A 522 4.99 -1.50 -38.15
C ASP A 522 4.20 -0.21 -37.87
N LEU A 523 3.78 0.02 -36.62
CA LEU A 523 2.97 1.19 -36.25
C LEU A 523 3.80 2.27 -35.57
N ASP A 524 3.54 3.51 -35.97
CA ASP A 524 4.08 4.68 -35.29
C ASP A 524 3.63 4.76 -33.82
N VAL A 525 4.54 5.20 -32.96
CA VAL A 525 4.30 5.33 -31.52
C VAL A 525 3.02 6.11 -31.21
N THR A 526 2.69 7.12 -32.01
CA THR A 526 1.53 8.00 -31.79
C THR A 526 0.19 7.30 -31.97
N VAL A 527 0.08 6.24 -32.78
CA VAL A 527 -1.17 5.50 -33.02
C VAL A 527 -1.34 4.27 -32.13
N ARG A 528 -0.26 3.78 -31.52
CA ARG A 528 -0.31 2.63 -30.59
C ARG A 528 -1.22 2.90 -29.38
N GLY A 529 -1.34 4.17 -28.96
CA GLY A 529 -2.30 4.59 -27.93
C GLY A 529 -3.74 4.29 -28.29
N ALA A 530 -4.16 4.62 -29.53
CA ALA A 530 -5.52 4.33 -30.00
C ALA A 530 -5.82 2.81 -30.07
N VAL A 531 -4.82 2.00 -30.46
CA VAL A 531 -4.94 0.53 -30.41
C VAL A 531 -5.15 0.05 -28.98
N SER A 532 -4.36 0.56 -28.03
CA SER A 532 -4.51 0.18 -26.61
C SER A 532 -5.88 0.60 -26.05
N ILE A 533 -6.39 1.78 -26.36
CA ILE A 533 -7.73 2.25 -25.96
C ILE A 533 -8.82 1.30 -26.48
N ALA A 534 -8.72 0.86 -27.76
CA ALA A 534 -9.67 -0.09 -28.33
C ALA A 534 -9.61 -1.46 -27.64
N ARG A 535 -8.40 -2.00 -27.44
CA ARG A 535 -8.18 -3.31 -26.78
C ARG A 535 -8.64 -3.30 -25.31
N ARG A 536 -8.46 -2.19 -24.58
CA ARG A 536 -8.97 -2.04 -23.20
C ARG A 536 -10.49 -2.16 -23.10
N LEU A 537 -11.20 -1.71 -24.12
CA LEU A 537 -12.65 -1.87 -24.15
C LEU A 537 -13.03 -3.33 -24.38
N GLN A 538 -12.31 -4.05 -25.24
CA GLN A 538 -12.54 -5.47 -25.47
C GLN A 538 -12.24 -6.30 -24.21
N ASP A 539 -11.06 -6.14 -23.62
CA ASP A 539 -10.66 -6.79 -22.37
C ASP A 539 -9.67 -5.90 -21.56
N PRO A 540 -10.17 -5.21 -20.53
CA PRO A 540 -9.34 -4.35 -19.69
C PRO A 540 -8.15 -5.09 -19.07
N LEU A 541 -8.36 -6.30 -18.53
CA LEU A 541 -7.31 -7.06 -17.86
C LEU A 541 -6.19 -7.43 -18.82
N ALA A 542 -6.54 -7.99 -19.98
CA ALA A 542 -5.56 -8.46 -20.97
C ALA A 542 -4.65 -7.34 -21.49
N GLU A 543 -5.17 -6.11 -21.57
CA GLU A 543 -4.39 -4.96 -22.04
C GLU A 543 -3.62 -4.27 -20.91
N LEU A 544 -4.26 -4.03 -19.75
CA LEU A 544 -3.65 -3.26 -18.67
C LEU A 544 -2.48 -3.97 -17.98
N VAL A 545 -2.43 -5.31 -18.01
CA VAL A 545 -1.28 -6.08 -17.47
C VAL A 545 0.04 -5.80 -18.19
N LYS A 546 0.00 -5.23 -19.40
CA LYS A 546 1.17 -4.83 -20.20
C LYS A 546 1.81 -3.53 -19.70
N ILE A 547 1.13 -2.79 -18.84
CA ILE A 547 1.53 -1.47 -18.32
C ILE A 547 2.04 -1.63 -16.89
N ASP A 548 3.11 -0.90 -16.54
CA ASP A 548 3.53 -0.80 -15.15
C ASP A 548 2.36 -0.26 -14.31
N PRO A 549 1.87 -1.01 -13.31
CA PRO A 549 0.73 -0.60 -12.50
C PRO A 549 0.88 0.79 -11.85
N GLN A 550 2.11 1.21 -11.56
CA GLN A 550 2.39 2.55 -11.04
C GLN A 550 2.05 3.67 -12.05
N SER A 551 2.02 3.36 -13.34
CA SER A 551 1.70 4.31 -14.40
C SER A 551 0.19 4.46 -14.66
N LEU A 552 -0.65 3.65 -14.02
CA LEU A 552 -2.11 3.66 -14.20
C LEU A 552 -2.85 4.75 -13.40
N GLY A 553 -2.15 5.49 -12.53
CA GLY A 553 -2.73 6.64 -11.83
C GLY A 553 -3.85 6.29 -10.86
N VAL A 554 -3.65 5.25 -10.05
CA VAL A 554 -4.68 4.68 -9.16
C VAL A 554 -4.96 5.47 -7.87
N GLY A 555 -4.35 6.65 -7.67
CA GLY A 555 -4.63 7.48 -6.50
C GLY A 555 -3.88 8.81 -6.44
N GLN A 556 -4.46 9.79 -5.73
CA GLN A 556 -3.94 11.17 -5.65
C GLN A 556 -2.58 11.30 -4.92
N TYR A 557 -2.29 10.39 -3.98
CA TYR A 557 -1.09 10.43 -3.11
C TYR A 557 -0.08 9.34 -3.46
N GLN A 558 -0.15 8.78 -4.67
CA GLN A 558 0.68 7.66 -5.11
C GLN A 558 2.19 7.96 -5.06
N HIS A 559 2.58 9.23 -5.21
CA HIS A 559 3.99 9.66 -5.15
C HIS A 559 4.47 9.99 -3.71
N ASP A 560 3.58 9.98 -2.73
CA ASP A 560 3.86 10.34 -1.35
C ASP A 560 4.09 9.11 -0.44
N VAL A 561 4.08 7.90 -1.02
CA VAL A 561 4.28 6.62 -0.34
C VAL A 561 5.53 5.90 -0.85
N SER A 562 6.01 4.91 -0.11
CA SER A 562 7.16 4.09 -0.49
C SER A 562 6.95 3.42 -1.84
N VAL A 563 7.83 3.72 -2.80
CA VAL A 563 7.81 3.14 -4.16
C VAL A 563 7.87 1.60 -4.11
N THR A 564 8.68 1.05 -3.21
CA THR A 564 8.85 -0.40 -3.08
C THR A 564 7.59 -1.08 -2.52
N ALA A 565 7.00 -0.50 -1.46
CA ALA A 565 5.77 -1.04 -0.84
C ALA A 565 4.59 -0.93 -1.81
N LEU A 566 4.47 0.20 -2.51
CA LEU A 566 3.44 0.41 -3.53
C LEU A 566 3.57 -0.60 -4.67
N ARG A 567 4.76 -0.72 -5.27
CA ARG A 567 5.01 -1.67 -6.37
C ARG A 567 4.62 -3.08 -5.98
N ARG A 568 5.08 -3.56 -4.82
CA ARG A 568 4.75 -4.90 -4.33
C ARG A 568 3.24 -5.11 -4.19
N ALA A 569 2.51 -4.13 -3.63
CA ALA A 569 1.06 -4.23 -3.46
C ALA A 569 0.33 -4.27 -4.81
N LEU A 570 0.73 -3.43 -5.76
CA LEU A 570 0.13 -3.38 -7.09
C LEU A 570 0.44 -4.64 -7.91
N ASP A 571 1.68 -5.15 -7.88
CA ASP A 571 2.06 -6.41 -8.54
C ASP A 571 1.26 -7.59 -7.98
N ASN A 572 1.09 -7.67 -6.65
CA ASN A 572 0.25 -8.67 -6.01
C ASN A 572 -1.22 -8.57 -6.49
N THR A 573 -1.76 -7.36 -6.62
CA THR A 573 -3.13 -7.15 -7.11
C THR A 573 -3.30 -7.63 -8.54
N VAL A 574 -2.33 -7.35 -9.42
CA VAL A 574 -2.35 -7.85 -10.81
C VAL A 574 -2.35 -9.38 -10.83
N GLU A 575 -1.46 -10.02 -10.06
CA GLU A 575 -1.40 -11.48 -9.95
C GLU A 575 -2.74 -12.07 -9.47
N ASP A 576 -3.32 -11.50 -8.42
CA ASP A 576 -4.59 -11.97 -7.87
C ASP A 576 -5.75 -11.82 -8.88
N CYS A 577 -5.83 -10.70 -9.61
CA CYS A 577 -6.86 -10.48 -10.64
C CYS A 577 -6.72 -11.47 -11.81
N VAL A 578 -5.51 -11.67 -12.31
CA VAL A 578 -5.25 -12.60 -13.43
C VAL A 578 -5.63 -14.03 -13.05
N ASN A 579 -5.25 -14.47 -11.86
CA ASN A 579 -5.54 -15.82 -11.40
C ASN A 579 -7.03 -16.01 -10.98
N ALA A 580 -7.73 -14.94 -10.58
CA ALA A 580 -9.16 -14.98 -10.31
C ALA A 580 -10.00 -15.18 -11.60
N VAL A 581 -9.64 -14.47 -12.68
CA VAL A 581 -10.31 -14.59 -14.00
C VAL A 581 -9.92 -15.89 -14.70
N GLY A 582 -8.65 -16.26 -14.60
CA GLY A 582 -8.06 -17.35 -15.39
C GLY A 582 -7.65 -16.89 -16.80
N VAL A 583 -6.75 -17.63 -17.43
CA VAL A 583 -6.08 -17.21 -18.66
C VAL A 583 -6.26 -18.23 -19.77
N HIS A 584 -6.72 -17.79 -20.95
CA HIS A 584 -6.84 -18.64 -22.13
C HIS A 584 -5.46 -18.92 -22.74
N LEU A 585 -5.00 -20.16 -22.64
CA LEU A 585 -3.64 -20.57 -23.00
C LEU A 585 -3.30 -20.28 -24.48
N ASN A 586 -4.26 -20.48 -25.36
CA ASN A 586 -4.07 -20.36 -26.81
C ASN A 586 -4.14 -18.92 -27.35
N SER A 587 -4.71 -17.96 -26.57
CA SER A 587 -4.87 -16.57 -27.04
C SER A 587 -4.10 -15.55 -26.22
N ALA A 588 -3.70 -15.88 -24.98
CA ALA A 588 -3.06 -14.93 -24.07
C ALA A 588 -1.70 -14.45 -24.57
N SER A 589 -1.38 -13.17 -24.30
CA SER A 589 -0.05 -12.62 -24.53
C SER A 589 0.98 -13.16 -23.52
N ALA A 590 2.26 -13.09 -23.84
CA ALA A 590 3.32 -13.44 -22.89
C ALA A 590 3.27 -12.60 -21.61
N ALA A 591 2.90 -11.32 -21.70
CA ALA A 591 2.72 -10.44 -20.55
C ALA A 591 1.62 -10.91 -19.60
N LEU A 592 0.48 -11.39 -20.12
CA LEU A 592 -0.62 -11.93 -19.34
C LEU A 592 -0.25 -13.29 -18.73
N LEU A 593 0.37 -14.19 -19.52
CA LEU A 593 0.83 -15.49 -19.05
C LEU A 593 1.86 -15.37 -17.92
N ALA A 594 2.76 -14.39 -17.98
CA ALA A 594 3.76 -14.16 -16.94
C ALA A 594 3.18 -13.79 -15.55
N ARG A 595 1.89 -13.45 -15.47
CA ARG A 595 1.16 -13.16 -14.23
C ARG A 595 0.38 -14.36 -13.68
N VAL A 596 0.38 -15.48 -14.40
CA VAL A 596 -0.21 -16.74 -13.92
C VAL A 596 0.68 -17.34 -12.83
N ALA A 597 0.06 -17.78 -11.74
CA ALA A 597 0.76 -18.42 -10.62
C ALA A 597 1.64 -19.59 -11.14
N GLY A 598 2.89 -19.62 -10.73
CA GLY A 598 3.86 -20.63 -11.19
C GLY A 598 4.59 -20.29 -12.50
N PHE A 599 4.14 -19.32 -13.27
CA PHE A 599 4.84 -18.86 -14.47
C PHE A 599 5.75 -17.65 -14.19
N ASN A 600 6.77 -17.51 -15.00
CA ASN A 600 7.61 -16.32 -15.07
C ASN A 600 7.71 -15.87 -16.54
N ARG A 601 8.36 -14.72 -16.79
CA ARG A 601 8.51 -14.14 -18.13
C ARG A 601 9.07 -15.16 -19.16
N THR A 602 10.13 -15.88 -18.80
CA THR A 602 10.76 -16.86 -19.69
C THR A 602 9.83 -18.03 -20.03
N ILE A 603 9.08 -18.56 -19.04
CA ILE A 603 8.09 -19.62 -19.28
C ILE A 603 6.98 -19.10 -20.19
N ALA A 604 6.48 -17.88 -19.94
CA ALA A 604 5.42 -17.26 -20.74
C ALA A 604 5.84 -17.06 -22.20
N GLU A 605 7.05 -16.58 -22.45
CA GLU A 605 7.63 -16.44 -23.79
C GLU A 605 7.77 -17.80 -24.47
N ASN A 606 8.22 -18.84 -23.75
CA ASN A 606 8.34 -20.20 -24.27
C ASN A 606 6.97 -20.82 -24.60
N ILE A 607 5.92 -20.55 -23.83
CA ILE A 607 4.55 -20.99 -24.13
C ILE A 607 4.07 -20.37 -25.45
N VAL A 608 4.31 -19.07 -25.64
CA VAL A 608 3.92 -18.37 -26.89
C VAL A 608 4.70 -18.92 -28.09
N ALA A 609 6.01 -19.13 -27.93
CA ALA A 609 6.86 -19.72 -28.98
C ALA A 609 6.39 -21.16 -29.32
N TYR A 610 6.14 -21.99 -28.30
CA TYR A 610 5.71 -23.39 -28.47
C TYR A 610 4.39 -23.47 -29.27
N ARG A 611 3.36 -22.66 -28.90
CA ARG A 611 2.11 -22.67 -29.67
C ARG A 611 2.25 -22.13 -31.09
N GLY A 612 3.22 -21.23 -31.31
CA GLY A 612 3.55 -20.74 -32.65
C GLY A 612 4.21 -21.80 -33.54
N GLU A 613 5.00 -22.70 -32.96
CA GLU A 613 5.74 -23.76 -33.68
C GLU A 613 4.90 -25.05 -33.85
N TYR A 614 4.20 -25.48 -32.76
CA TYR A 614 3.51 -26.77 -32.72
C TYR A 614 1.98 -26.66 -32.84
N GLY A 615 1.43 -25.46 -32.85
CA GLY A 615 0.00 -25.21 -32.91
C GLY A 615 -0.64 -25.02 -31.54
N ALA A 616 -1.95 -24.88 -31.51
CA ALA A 616 -2.72 -24.67 -30.31
C ALA A 616 -2.66 -25.87 -29.37
N PHE A 617 -2.51 -25.60 -28.04
CA PHE A 617 -2.60 -26.64 -27.02
C PHE A 617 -3.99 -27.27 -27.03
N THR A 618 -4.05 -28.61 -26.94
CA THR A 618 -5.29 -29.40 -26.86
C THR A 618 -5.56 -29.88 -25.43
N THR A 619 -4.53 -30.02 -24.61
CA THR A 619 -4.62 -30.36 -23.20
C THR A 619 -3.67 -29.52 -22.35
N ARG A 620 -3.98 -29.38 -21.04
CA ARG A 620 -3.08 -28.76 -20.06
C ARG A 620 -1.77 -29.53 -19.86
N GLU A 621 -1.80 -30.85 -20.02
CA GLU A 621 -0.62 -31.72 -19.87
C GLU A 621 0.47 -31.39 -20.90
N GLU A 622 0.11 -30.91 -22.09
CA GLU A 622 1.07 -30.49 -23.10
C GLU A 622 1.98 -29.35 -22.64
N LEU A 623 1.61 -28.57 -21.60
CA LEU A 623 2.48 -27.59 -20.96
C LEU A 623 3.79 -28.20 -20.44
N LEU A 624 3.80 -29.47 -20.05
CA LEU A 624 5.01 -30.15 -19.60
C LEU A 624 6.06 -30.34 -20.73
N ASN A 625 5.67 -30.18 -21.98
CA ASN A 625 6.56 -30.18 -23.13
C ASN A 625 7.24 -28.81 -23.38
N VAL A 626 6.75 -27.76 -22.73
CA VAL A 626 7.29 -26.41 -22.89
C VAL A 626 8.65 -26.29 -22.19
N PRO A 627 9.71 -25.78 -22.86
CA PRO A 627 11.01 -25.63 -22.25
C PRO A 627 10.98 -24.82 -20.96
N ARG A 628 11.70 -25.27 -19.92
CA ARG A 628 11.79 -24.69 -18.58
C ARG A 628 10.51 -24.73 -17.73
N LEU A 629 9.42 -25.30 -18.21
CA LEU A 629 8.22 -25.52 -17.44
C LEU A 629 8.30 -26.90 -16.77
N GLY A 630 8.71 -26.95 -15.51
CA GLY A 630 8.82 -28.19 -14.73
C GLY A 630 7.51 -28.53 -13.99
N ALA A 631 7.45 -29.73 -13.43
CA ALA A 631 6.27 -30.28 -12.74
C ALA A 631 5.71 -29.34 -11.66
N LYS A 632 6.57 -28.65 -10.87
CA LYS A 632 6.15 -27.72 -9.84
C LYS A 632 5.47 -26.46 -10.41
N ALA A 633 5.99 -25.92 -11.52
CA ALA A 633 5.37 -24.77 -12.19
C ALA A 633 4.03 -25.18 -12.82
N TYR A 634 3.97 -26.37 -13.41
CA TYR A 634 2.73 -26.96 -13.93
C TYR A 634 1.66 -27.11 -12.82
N GLU A 635 2.01 -27.75 -11.69
CA GLU A 635 1.11 -27.90 -10.55
C GLU A 635 0.50 -26.57 -10.13
N GLN A 636 1.29 -25.51 -10.02
CA GLN A 636 0.79 -24.22 -9.58
C GLN A 636 -0.06 -23.49 -10.62
N ALA A 637 0.22 -23.70 -11.91
CA ALA A 637 -0.41 -22.94 -13.00
C ALA A 637 -1.65 -23.64 -13.58
N ALA A 638 -1.70 -24.97 -13.57
CA ALA A 638 -2.66 -25.76 -14.33
C ALA A 638 -4.13 -25.39 -14.07
N GLY A 639 -4.48 -25.07 -12.84
CA GLY A 639 -5.84 -24.67 -12.49
C GLY A 639 -6.23 -23.24 -12.93
N PHE A 640 -5.27 -22.41 -13.30
CA PHE A 640 -5.50 -21.01 -13.70
C PHE A 640 -5.48 -20.79 -15.22
N VAL A 641 -5.03 -21.76 -16.00
CA VAL A 641 -5.09 -21.70 -17.48
C VAL A 641 -6.30 -22.43 -18.02
N ARG A 642 -6.82 -21.98 -19.16
CA ARG A 642 -8.02 -22.51 -19.81
C ARG A 642 -7.74 -22.90 -21.25
N ILE A 643 -8.34 -24.04 -21.69
CA ILE A 643 -8.35 -24.48 -23.08
C ILE A 643 -9.82 -24.75 -23.44
N LEU A 644 -10.46 -23.85 -24.23
CA LEU A 644 -11.90 -23.91 -24.47
C LEU A 644 -12.33 -25.09 -25.39
N HIS A 645 -11.50 -25.45 -26.36
CA HIS A 645 -11.83 -26.44 -27.38
C HIS A 645 -10.80 -27.56 -27.40
N GLY A 646 -10.32 -27.95 -26.21
CA GLY A 646 -9.36 -29.05 -26.05
C GLY A 646 -10.02 -30.43 -26.10
N THR A 647 -9.18 -31.47 -26.08
CA THR A 647 -9.61 -32.86 -25.99
C THR A 647 -10.08 -33.28 -24.60
N GLU A 648 -9.64 -32.58 -23.56
CA GLU A 648 -10.11 -32.74 -22.17
C GLU A 648 -11.10 -31.61 -21.82
N PRO A 649 -12.40 -31.90 -21.68
CA PRO A 649 -13.40 -30.87 -21.39
C PRO A 649 -13.21 -30.14 -20.06
N LEU A 650 -12.59 -30.75 -19.04
CA LEU A 650 -12.32 -30.14 -17.76
C LEU A 650 -11.22 -29.04 -17.85
N ASP A 651 -10.42 -29.04 -18.93
CA ASP A 651 -9.42 -28.02 -19.17
C ASP A 651 -10.03 -26.64 -19.49
N ALA A 652 -11.31 -26.59 -19.84
CA ALA A 652 -12.06 -25.33 -19.96
C ALA A 652 -12.51 -24.75 -18.61
N SER A 653 -12.46 -25.53 -17.52
CA SER A 653 -12.93 -25.19 -16.20
C SER A 653 -11.79 -24.71 -15.28
N ALA A 654 -12.10 -24.26 -14.05
CA ALA A 654 -11.12 -23.96 -13.01
C ALA A 654 -10.80 -25.19 -12.12
N VAL A 655 -11.30 -26.35 -12.44
CA VAL A 655 -10.97 -27.59 -11.73
C VAL A 655 -9.48 -27.89 -11.94
N HIS A 656 -8.76 -28.16 -10.85
CA HIS A 656 -7.34 -28.51 -10.91
C HIS A 656 -7.19 -29.97 -11.40
N PRO A 657 -6.18 -30.33 -12.23
CA PRO A 657 -5.98 -31.67 -12.73
C PRO A 657 -5.92 -32.78 -11.65
N GLU A 658 -5.38 -32.45 -10.46
CA GLU A 658 -5.39 -33.37 -9.31
C GLU A 658 -6.81 -33.82 -8.91
N SER A 659 -7.82 -32.99 -9.17
CA SER A 659 -9.22 -33.22 -8.80
C SER A 659 -10.06 -33.81 -9.92
N TYR A 660 -9.51 -34.05 -11.13
CA TYR A 660 -10.24 -34.63 -12.26
C TYR A 660 -10.90 -35.96 -11.95
N PRO A 661 -10.27 -36.90 -11.21
CA PRO A 661 -10.94 -38.17 -10.88
C PRO A 661 -12.27 -37.97 -10.12
N VAL A 662 -12.30 -36.98 -9.19
CA VAL A 662 -13.54 -36.68 -8.44
C VAL A 662 -14.54 -35.93 -9.31
N ALA A 663 -14.11 -34.97 -10.11
CA ALA A 663 -14.99 -34.25 -11.04
C ALA A 663 -15.64 -35.21 -12.05
N ARG A 664 -14.88 -36.13 -12.63
CA ARG A 664 -15.41 -37.18 -13.56
C ARG A 664 -16.40 -38.10 -12.86
N ARG A 665 -16.20 -38.46 -11.59
CA ARG A 665 -17.14 -39.28 -10.82
C ARG A 665 -18.46 -38.52 -10.62
N ILE A 666 -18.41 -37.22 -10.25
CA ILE A 666 -19.59 -36.36 -10.10
C ILE A 666 -20.36 -36.28 -11.42
N ILE A 667 -19.66 -36.05 -12.54
CA ILE A 667 -20.26 -35.99 -13.87
C ILE A 667 -20.95 -37.33 -14.23
N ALA A 668 -20.28 -38.45 -14.00
CA ALA A 668 -20.81 -39.79 -14.30
C ALA A 668 -22.07 -40.13 -13.46
N ASP A 669 -22.09 -39.72 -12.19
CA ASP A 669 -23.24 -39.95 -11.32
C ASP A 669 -24.41 -39.03 -11.69
N ALA A 670 -24.13 -37.73 -12.06
CA ALA A 670 -25.15 -36.85 -12.60
C ALA A 670 -25.76 -37.37 -13.93
N GLN A 671 -24.94 -37.92 -14.81
CA GLN A 671 -25.39 -38.51 -16.07
C GLN A 671 -26.25 -39.77 -15.82
N ARG A 672 -25.81 -40.63 -14.90
CA ARG A 672 -26.48 -41.91 -14.62
C ARG A 672 -27.81 -41.72 -13.91
N ASN A 673 -27.86 -40.86 -12.93
CA ASN A 673 -29.00 -40.69 -12.03
C ASN A 673 -30.04 -39.70 -12.53
N HIS A 674 -29.61 -38.70 -13.30
CA HIS A 674 -30.44 -37.54 -13.69
C HIS A 674 -30.45 -37.29 -15.20
N GLY A 675 -29.89 -38.22 -16.02
CA GLY A 675 -29.89 -38.08 -17.49
C GLY A 675 -29.14 -36.81 -17.96
N ALA A 676 -28.23 -36.30 -17.16
CA ALA A 676 -27.50 -35.07 -17.50
C ALA A 676 -26.66 -35.29 -18.77
N LEU A 677 -26.62 -34.27 -19.61
CA LEU A 677 -25.77 -34.21 -20.78
C LEU A 677 -24.60 -33.27 -20.56
N TRP A 678 -23.40 -33.72 -20.91
CA TRP A 678 -22.25 -32.84 -20.95
C TRP A 678 -22.17 -32.15 -22.31
N GLN A 679 -22.51 -30.85 -22.38
CA GLN A 679 -22.45 -30.06 -23.60
C GLN A 679 -21.63 -28.79 -23.37
N SER A 680 -20.67 -28.56 -24.26
CA SER A 680 -19.82 -27.36 -24.26
C SER A 680 -19.17 -27.05 -22.89
N GLY A 681 -18.75 -28.09 -22.16
CA GLY A 681 -18.12 -27.93 -20.84
C GLY A 681 -19.10 -27.78 -19.67
N ARG A 682 -20.42 -27.85 -19.91
CA ARG A 682 -21.45 -27.69 -18.87
C ARG A 682 -22.34 -28.93 -18.77
N LEU A 683 -22.75 -29.27 -17.55
CA LEU A 683 -23.79 -30.27 -17.28
C LEU A 683 -25.17 -29.64 -17.45
N ILE A 684 -26.00 -30.24 -18.31
CA ILE A 684 -27.35 -29.80 -18.55
C ILE A 684 -28.29 -30.94 -18.18
N GLY A 685 -29.26 -30.72 -17.31
CA GLY A 685 -30.30 -31.68 -16.97
C GLY A 685 -31.30 -31.84 -18.10
N SER A 686 -31.90 -33.03 -18.21
CA SER A 686 -32.92 -33.39 -19.24
C SER A 686 -34.15 -32.45 -19.17
N ASP A 687 -34.45 -31.91 -18.00
CA ASP A 687 -35.68 -31.14 -17.70
C ASP A 687 -35.41 -29.63 -17.50
N GLY A 688 -34.15 -29.18 -17.77
CA GLY A 688 -33.72 -27.80 -17.52
C GLY A 688 -33.39 -27.49 -16.04
N GLU A 689 -33.50 -28.49 -15.16
CA GLU A 689 -33.08 -28.38 -13.76
C GLU A 689 -31.57 -28.60 -13.62
N ASP A 690 -30.97 -28.10 -12.52
CA ASP A 690 -29.58 -28.34 -12.21
C ASP A 690 -29.35 -29.78 -11.75
N PRO A 691 -28.68 -30.62 -12.58
CA PRO A 691 -28.52 -32.06 -12.32
C PRO A 691 -27.61 -32.34 -11.09
N LEU A 692 -26.93 -31.37 -10.57
CA LEU A 692 -26.07 -31.47 -9.39
C LEU A 692 -26.84 -31.25 -8.08
N THR A 693 -28.07 -30.73 -8.10
CA THR A 693 -28.86 -30.41 -6.90
C THR A 693 -29.20 -31.68 -6.10
N ALA A 694 -29.33 -32.82 -6.74
CA ALA A 694 -29.67 -34.08 -6.08
C ALA A 694 -28.45 -34.89 -5.60
N LEU A 695 -27.22 -34.38 -5.84
CA LEU A 695 -25.99 -35.02 -5.37
C LEU A 695 -25.47 -34.33 -4.11
N ASP A 696 -25.13 -35.12 -3.07
CA ASP A 696 -24.54 -34.58 -1.85
C ASP A 696 -23.02 -34.44 -2.00
N PRO A 697 -22.44 -33.24 -1.90
CA PRO A 697 -21.00 -33.03 -1.93
C PRO A 697 -20.23 -33.92 -0.94
N ALA A 698 -20.82 -34.26 0.22
CA ALA A 698 -20.19 -35.09 1.23
C ALA A 698 -19.81 -36.50 0.73
N ASP A 699 -20.54 -37.06 -0.25
CA ASP A 699 -20.29 -38.38 -0.82
C ASP A 699 -19.00 -38.45 -1.65
N TYR A 700 -18.46 -37.32 -2.02
CA TYR A 700 -17.27 -37.20 -2.90
C TYR A 700 -16.00 -36.81 -2.12
N VAL A 701 -16.10 -36.56 -0.82
CA VAL A 701 -14.94 -36.30 0.05
C VAL A 701 -14.15 -37.59 0.22
N ASN A 702 -12.83 -37.51 0.12
CA ASN A 702 -11.90 -38.61 0.30
C ASN A 702 -10.63 -38.19 1.04
N GLY A 703 -9.68 -39.13 1.25
CA GLY A 703 -8.45 -38.86 2.01
C GLY A 703 -7.52 -37.80 1.39
N SER A 704 -7.68 -37.45 0.12
CA SER A 704 -6.87 -36.48 -0.61
C SER A 704 -7.62 -35.17 -0.96
N ILE A 705 -8.95 -35.21 -1.05
CA ILE A 705 -9.81 -34.11 -1.46
C ILE A 705 -10.88 -33.88 -0.37
N GLY A 706 -10.84 -32.73 0.26
CA GLY A 706 -11.75 -32.36 1.33
C GLY A 706 -13.01 -31.64 0.85
N GLU A 707 -13.83 -31.22 1.81
CA GLU A 707 -15.16 -30.64 1.58
C GLU A 707 -15.09 -29.30 0.81
N TYR A 708 -14.10 -28.45 1.08
CA TYR A 708 -13.95 -27.16 0.37
C TYR A 708 -13.70 -27.39 -1.12
N THR A 709 -12.77 -28.28 -1.45
CA THR A 709 -12.44 -28.60 -2.85
C THR A 709 -13.59 -29.25 -3.58
N VAL A 710 -14.34 -30.16 -2.92
CA VAL A 710 -15.53 -30.79 -3.53
C VAL A 710 -16.60 -29.74 -3.83
N ARG A 711 -16.89 -28.83 -2.91
CA ARG A 711 -17.85 -27.75 -3.15
C ARG A 711 -17.42 -26.83 -4.29
N ASP A 712 -16.13 -26.48 -4.37
CA ASP A 712 -15.60 -25.70 -5.49
C ASP A 712 -15.76 -26.43 -6.83
N ILE A 713 -15.59 -27.76 -6.87
CA ILE A 713 -15.82 -28.58 -8.08
C ILE A 713 -17.31 -28.52 -8.47
N PHE A 714 -18.24 -28.67 -7.54
CA PHE A 714 -19.66 -28.55 -7.83
C PHE A 714 -20.04 -27.20 -8.43
N GLU A 715 -19.54 -26.11 -7.84
CA GLU A 715 -19.77 -24.75 -8.36
C GLU A 715 -19.17 -24.56 -9.77
N GLU A 716 -17.97 -25.09 -9.98
CA GLU A 716 -17.30 -24.99 -11.27
C GLU A 716 -18.00 -25.83 -12.36
N LEU A 717 -18.58 -27.01 -12.00
CA LEU A 717 -19.35 -27.83 -12.93
C LEU A 717 -20.72 -27.22 -13.28
N ARG A 718 -21.29 -26.39 -12.39
CA ARG A 718 -22.51 -25.59 -12.66
C ARG A 718 -22.25 -24.47 -13.63
N HIS A 719 -21.11 -23.78 -13.44
CA HIS A 719 -20.75 -22.58 -14.16
C HIS A 719 -19.27 -22.63 -14.62
N PRO A 720 -18.94 -23.51 -15.57
CA PRO A 720 -17.56 -23.74 -15.99
C PRO A 720 -16.90 -22.47 -16.53
N GLY A 721 -15.72 -22.16 -16.02
CA GLY A 721 -14.95 -21.00 -16.47
C GLY A 721 -15.64 -19.66 -16.27
N ARG A 722 -16.54 -19.54 -15.27
CA ARG A 722 -17.27 -18.29 -15.01
C ARG A 722 -16.30 -17.14 -14.80
N ASP A 723 -16.43 -16.12 -15.63
CA ASP A 723 -15.73 -14.85 -15.45
C ASP A 723 -16.33 -14.12 -14.23
N PRO A 724 -15.52 -13.76 -13.22
CA PRO A 724 -16.01 -13.04 -12.03
C PRO A 724 -16.33 -11.56 -12.32
N ARG A 725 -15.99 -11.06 -13.51
CA ARG A 725 -16.23 -9.67 -13.91
C ARG A 725 -17.72 -9.43 -14.20
N PRO A 726 -18.23 -8.20 -13.98
CA PRO A 726 -19.61 -7.85 -14.26
C PRO A 726 -19.92 -7.89 -15.76
N GLU A 727 -21.21 -7.93 -16.10
CA GLU A 727 -21.65 -7.77 -17.50
C GLU A 727 -21.39 -6.34 -17.99
N PHE A 728 -20.99 -6.23 -19.26
CA PHE A 728 -20.72 -4.95 -19.89
C PHE A 728 -22.00 -4.13 -20.08
N ARG A 729 -22.00 -2.92 -19.53
CA ARG A 729 -23.06 -1.90 -19.68
C ARG A 729 -22.45 -0.54 -19.99
N THR A 730 -23.19 0.34 -20.63
CA THR A 730 -22.76 1.70 -21.00
C THR A 730 -23.55 2.75 -20.25
N ALA A 731 -22.88 3.78 -19.71
CA ALA A 731 -23.54 4.94 -19.10
C ALA A 731 -24.12 5.87 -20.17
N HIS A 732 -25.27 6.48 -19.87
CA HIS A 732 -25.90 7.49 -20.72
C HIS A 732 -25.66 8.88 -20.12
N PHE A 733 -24.64 9.58 -20.60
CA PHE A 733 -24.38 10.96 -20.22
C PHE A 733 -25.42 11.90 -20.86
N SER A 734 -25.87 12.90 -20.11
CA SER A 734 -26.81 13.91 -20.60
C SER A 734 -26.14 14.77 -21.69
N GLU A 735 -26.73 14.82 -22.89
CA GLU A 735 -26.20 15.60 -24.02
C GLU A 735 -26.21 17.11 -23.77
N ASP A 736 -27.08 17.61 -22.87
CA ASP A 736 -27.24 19.03 -22.54
C ASP A 736 -26.18 19.58 -21.58
N ILE A 737 -25.36 18.71 -20.94
CA ILE A 737 -24.38 19.09 -19.94
C ILE A 737 -22.98 18.78 -20.46
N SER A 738 -22.25 19.80 -20.81
CA SER A 738 -20.92 19.65 -21.39
C SER A 738 -19.83 20.49 -20.72
N ARG A 739 -20.17 21.44 -19.90
CA ARG A 739 -19.25 22.35 -19.20
C ARG A 739 -19.57 22.41 -17.72
N PHE A 740 -18.59 22.79 -16.93
CA PHE A 740 -18.76 23.04 -15.51
C PHE A 740 -19.89 24.03 -15.22
N GLU A 741 -20.02 25.05 -16.05
CA GLU A 741 -21.03 26.11 -15.93
C GLU A 741 -22.47 25.62 -16.22
N ASP A 742 -22.63 24.49 -16.89
CA ASP A 742 -23.93 23.88 -17.19
C ASP A 742 -24.52 23.12 -15.97
N VAL A 743 -23.64 22.82 -14.96
CA VAL A 743 -24.03 22.06 -13.78
C VAL A 743 -24.70 22.97 -12.76
N THR A 744 -25.93 22.65 -12.37
CA THR A 744 -26.66 23.39 -11.33
C THR A 744 -27.08 22.48 -10.18
N VAL A 745 -27.20 23.08 -8.98
CA VAL A 745 -27.62 22.38 -7.78
C VAL A 745 -29.02 21.79 -7.97
N GLY A 746 -29.17 20.51 -7.58
CA GLY A 746 -30.43 19.78 -7.68
C GLY A 746 -30.59 18.94 -8.96
N MET A 747 -29.65 19.05 -9.92
CA MET A 747 -29.63 18.17 -11.09
C MET A 747 -29.43 16.72 -10.68
N VAL A 748 -30.12 15.80 -11.35
CA VAL A 748 -29.93 14.34 -11.24
C VAL A 748 -29.32 13.86 -12.54
N LEU A 749 -28.14 13.24 -12.45
CA LEU A 749 -27.30 12.87 -13.57
C LEU A 749 -26.82 11.42 -13.42
N GLU A 750 -26.66 10.73 -14.55
CA GLU A 750 -25.86 9.52 -14.58
C GLU A 750 -24.37 9.87 -14.67
N GLY A 751 -23.53 9.14 -13.94
CA GLY A 751 -22.09 9.30 -13.98
C GLY A 751 -21.36 7.97 -13.81
N THR A 752 -20.11 7.96 -14.17
CA THR A 752 -19.23 6.81 -13.96
C THR A 752 -18.25 7.10 -12.83
N VAL A 753 -18.16 6.22 -11.86
CA VAL A 753 -17.17 6.32 -10.77
C VAL A 753 -15.77 6.21 -11.37
N SER A 754 -15.01 7.29 -11.29
CA SER A 754 -13.64 7.34 -11.83
C SER A 754 -12.61 6.81 -10.83
N ASN A 755 -12.81 7.08 -9.53
CA ASN A 755 -11.89 6.69 -8.48
C ASN A 755 -12.60 6.66 -7.12
N VAL A 756 -12.19 5.73 -6.23
CA VAL A 756 -12.69 5.64 -4.86
C VAL A 756 -11.56 5.93 -3.89
N ALA A 757 -11.82 6.80 -2.92
CA ALA A 757 -10.89 7.19 -1.86
C ALA A 757 -11.52 6.91 -0.49
N ALA A 758 -10.72 6.87 0.57
CA ALA A 758 -11.21 6.61 1.94
C ALA A 758 -12.28 7.61 2.43
N PHE A 759 -12.34 8.82 1.84
CA PHE A 759 -13.28 9.88 2.21
C PHE A 759 -14.48 10.01 1.26
N GLY A 760 -14.54 9.20 0.19
CA GLY A 760 -15.63 9.24 -0.78
C GLY A 760 -15.25 8.77 -2.18
N ALA A 761 -16.11 8.98 -3.17
CA ALA A 761 -15.89 8.59 -4.56
C ALA A 761 -15.90 9.79 -5.50
N PHE A 762 -15.02 9.78 -6.49
CA PHE A 762 -15.01 10.71 -7.61
C PHE A 762 -15.86 10.13 -8.74
N VAL A 763 -16.69 10.96 -9.34
CA VAL A 763 -17.63 10.55 -10.40
C VAL A 763 -17.51 11.49 -11.59
N ASP A 764 -17.20 10.94 -12.73
CA ASP A 764 -17.33 11.62 -14.02
C ASP A 764 -18.81 11.71 -14.41
N ILE A 765 -19.34 12.92 -14.36
CA ILE A 765 -20.73 13.25 -14.75
C ILE A 765 -20.82 13.84 -16.16
N GLY A 766 -19.78 13.65 -16.95
CA GLY A 766 -19.70 14.21 -18.27
C GLY A 766 -19.22 15.68 -18.29
N VAL A 767 -18.66 16.33 -17.26
CA VAL A 767 -18.01 17.64 -17.22
C VAL A 767 -16.51 17.52 -16.99
N HIS A 768 -15.61 18.42 -17.48
CA HIS A 768 -14.14 18.32 -17.40
C HIS A 768 -13.57 18.22 -15.95
N GLN A 769 -14.43 18.06 -14.97
CA GLN A 769 -14.13 18.00 -13.56
C GLN A 769 -14.98 16.91 -12.93
N ASP A 770 -14.35 15.93 -12.30
CA ASP A 770 -15.05 14.92 -11.53
C ASP A 770 -15.76 15.58 -10.34
N GLY A 771 -16.99 15.15 -10.08
CA GLY A 771 -17.70 15.50 -8.86
C GLY A 771 -17.31 14.56 -7.73
N LEU A 772 -17.36 15.04 -6.49
CA LEU A 772 -17.05 14.26 -5.29
C LEU A 772 -18.34 13.86 -4.56
N ILE A 773 -18.55 12.57 -4.36
CA ILE A 773 -19.50 12.03 -3.39
C ILE A 773 -18.74 11.82 -2.09
N HIS A 774 -18.95 12.70 -1.09
CA HIS A 774 -18.37 12.48 0.22
C HIS A 774 -18.97 11.23 0.88
N ILE A 775 -18.22 10.50 1.71
CA ILE A 775 -18.66 9.27 2.39
C ILE A 775 -20.01 9.42 3.11
N SER A 776 -20.33 10.60 3.67
CA SER A 776 -21.62 10.90 4.31
C SER A 776 -22.78 11.08 3.34
N GLN A 777 -22.52 11.14 2.04
CA GLN A 777 -23.52 11.30 0.95
C GLN A 777 -23.70 10.00 0.14
N MET A 778 -23.09 8.90 0.59
CA MET A 778 -23.15 7.60 -0.10
C MET A 778 -24.32 6.74 0.39
N SER A 779 -24.64 6.77 1.67
CA SER A 779 -25.73 6.03 2.30
C SER A 779 -26.33 6.81 3.45
N ARG A 780 -27.59 6.44 3.82
CA ARG A 780 -28.24 6.92 5.05
C ARG A 780 -27.70 6.22 6.30
N GLU A 781 -27.14 5.04 6.13
CA GLU A 781 -26.46 4.29 7.18
C GLU A 781 -24.95 4.66 7.23
N TYR A 782 -24.33 4.36 8.36
CA TYR A 782 -22.89 4.60 8.51
C TYR A 782 -22.07 3.74 7.55
N VAL A 783 -21.28 4.38 6.70
CA VAL A 783 -20.36 3.73 5.75
C VAL A 783 -18.95 3.76 6.36
N ALA A 784 -18.38 2.60 6.60
CA ALA A 784 -17.01 2.48 7.08
C ALA A 784 -15.99 2.59 5.93
N ASN A 785 -16.32 1.97 4.78
CA ASN A 785 -15.47 1.94 3.60
C ASN A 785 -16.29 2.26 2.35
N PRO A 786 -15.96 3.32 1.57
CA PRO A 786 -16.63 3.67 0.33
C PRO A 786 -16.72 2.55 -0.71
N HIS A 787 -15.73 1.65 -0.76
CA HIS A 787 -15.72 0.48 -1.67
C HIS A 787 -16.83 -0.55 -1.38
N ASP A 788 -17.46 -0.51 -0.18
CA ASP A 788 -18.59 -1.37 0.14
C ASP A 788 -19.88 -0.88 -0.59
N ILE A 789 -19.90 0.37 -1.04
CA ILE A 789 -21.05 1.01 -1.69
C ILE A 789 -20.86 1.14 -3.20
N VAL A 790 -19.69 1.61 -3.66
CA VAL A 790 -19.37 1.82 -5.08
C VAL A 790 -17.95 1.39 -5.41
N ARG A 791 -17.73 1.01 -6.67
CA ARG A 791 -16.44 0.63 -7.23
C ARG A 791 -16.08 1.54 -8.40
N SER A 792 -14.80 1.65 -8.71
CA SER A 792 -14.35 2.35 -9.91
C SER A 792 -14.91 1.66 -11.16
N GLY A 793 -15.49 2.44 -12.07
CA GLY A 793 -16.21 1.93 -13.25
C GLY A 793 -17.71 1.75 -13.06
N ASP A 794 -18.25 1.80 -11.84
CA ASP A 794 -19.70 1.70 -11.62
C ASP A 794 -20.44 2.88 -12.23
N ILE A 795 -21.60 2.60 -12.82
CA ILE A 795 -22.54 3.61 -13.31
C ILE A 795 -23.49 3.93 -12.17
N VAL A 796 -23.51 5.19 -11.76
CA VAL A 796 -24.30 5.67 -10.62
C VAL A 796 -25.19 6.85 -11.00
N THR A 797 -26.39 6.91 -10.43
CA THR A 797 -27.25 8.08 -10.51
C THR A 797 -26.96 9.00 -9.32
N VAL A 798 -26.53 10.23 -9.60
CA VAL A 798 -26.12 11.20 -8.58
C VAL A 798 -26.92 12.47 -8.65
N ARG A 799 -27.12 13.12 -7.50
CA ARG A 799 -27.70 14.46 -7.41
C ARG A 799 -26.60 15.47 -7.08
N VAL A 800 -26.61 16.61 -7.79
CA VAL A 800 -25.72 17.74 -7.51
C VAL A 800 -26.18 18.44 -6.23
N VAL A 801 -25.33 18.46 -5.21
CA VAL A 801 -25.59 19.08 -3.90
C VAL A 801 -25.06 20.51 -3.85
N GLU A 802 -23.86 20.72 -4.38
CA GLU A 802 -23.16 22.02 -4.34
C GLU A 802 -22.25 22.18 -5.55
N VAL A 803 -22.14 23.42 -6.06
CA VAL A 803 -21.18 23.80 -7.11
C VAL A 803 -20.39 24.99 -6.63
N ASP A 804 -19.10 24.78 -6.30
CA ASP A 804 -18.16 25.86 -5.93
C ASP A 804 -17.36 26.30 -7.17
N ALA A 805 -17.81 27.38 -7.78
CA ALA A 805 -17.18 27.95 -8.97
C ALA A 805 -15.76 28.48 -8.69
N SER A 806 -15.48 28.95 -7.48
CA SER A 806 -14.20 29.55 -7.10
C SER A 806 -13.09 28.51 -6.99
N ARG A 807 -13.43 27.32 -6.50
CA ARG A 807 -12.54 26.17 -6.33
C ARG A 807 -12.70 25.12 -7.42
N ARG A 808 -13.62 25.31 -8.36
CA ARG A 808 -14.02 24.35 -9.38
C ARG A 808 -14.34 22.97 -8.79
N ARG A 809 -15.17 22.91 -7.76
CA ARG A 809 -15.58 21.67 -7.10
C ARG A 809 -17.07 21.44 -7.26
N ILE A 810 -17.45 20.19 -7.50
CA ILE A 810 -18.84 19.72 -7.58
C ILE A 810 -19.04 18.69 -6.48
N SER A 811 -19.97 18.93 -5.57
CA SER A 811 -20.36 17.98 -4.52
C SER A 811 -21.59 17.21 -4.98
N LEU A 812 -21.52 15.89 -4.89
CA LEU A 812 -22.55 14.95 -5.37
C LEU A 812 -23.10 14.11 -4.21
N SER A 813 -24.29 13.53 -4.40
CA SER A 813 -24.93 12.62 -3.45
C SER A 813 -25.56 11.44 -4.17
N LEU A 814 -25.42 10.22 -3.63
CA LEU A 814 -26.18 9.02 -4.04
C LEU A 814 -27.59 8.98 -3.42
N LEU A 815 -27.85 9.86 -2.45
CA LEU A 815 -29.16 9.93 -1.77
C LEU A 815 -30.19 10.64 -2.66
N VAL A 816 -30.61 9.95 -3.74
CA VAL A 816 -31.66 10.43 -4.66
C VAL A 816 -33.01 9.94 -4.14
N GLY A 817 -33.96 10.86 -3.91
CA GLY A 817 -35.31 10.52 -3.44
C GLY A 817 -36.19 9.96 -4.57
N GLU A 818 -37.17 9.11 -4.26
CA GLU A 818 -38.12 8.56 -5.25
C GLU A 818 -38.84 9.65 -6.05
N GLY A 819 -39.01 10.87 -5.52
CA GLY A 819 -39.56 12.02 -6.21
C GLY A 819 -38.65 12.71 -7.23
N ASP A 820 -37.34 12.43 -7.19
CA ASP A 820 -36.32 13.06 -8.04
C ASP A 820 -36.14 12.28 -9.36
N LEU A 821 -36.41 10.97 -9.36
CA LEU A 821 -36.30 10.09 -10.54
C LEU A 821 -37.37 10.41 -11.61
N GLY A 822 -38.52 11.00 -11.21
CA GLY A 822 -39.58 11.42 -12.14
C GLY A 822 -39.33 12.75 -12.85
N ARG A 823 -38.28 13.52 -12.46
CA ARG A 823 -37.98 14.83 -13.08
C ARG A 823 -37.07 14.72 -14.30
N SER A 824 -36.27 13.67 -14.44
CA SER A 824 -35.44 13.46 -15.65
C SER A 824 -36.30 13.21 -16.89
N ASP A 825 -37.42 12.47 -16.77
CA ASP A 825 -38.39 12.23 -17.86
C ASP A 825 -39.31 13.44 -18.16
N ALA A 826 -39.48 14.37 -17.22
CA ALA A 826 -40.35 15.54 -17.39
C ALA A 826 -39.70 16.69 -18.19
N VAL A 827 -38.36 16.75 -18.23
CA VAL A 827 -37.62 17.72 -19.05
C VAL A 827 -37.72 17.33 -20.53
N HIS A 828 -37.70 16.02 -20.84
CA HIS A 828 -37.87 15.53 -22.23
C HIS A 828 -39.27 15.71 -22.82
N LYS A 829 -40.31 15.90 -22.00
CA LYS A 829 -41.70 16.10 -22.49
C LYS A 829 -42.11 17.58 -22.70
N LYS A 830 -41.35 18.55 -22.21
CA LYS A 830 -41.64 19.98 -22.38
C LYS A 830 -41.07 20.62 -23.62
N THR A 831 -40.04 20.06 -24.24
CA THR A 831 -39.43 20.57 -25.49
C THR A 831 -40.17 20.14 -26.77
N ASN A 832 -41.03 19.10 -26.73
CA ASN A 832 -41.79 18.62 -27.90
C ASN A 832 -43.22 19.20 -28.05
N LYS A 833 -43.55 20.30 -27.34
CA LYS A 833 -44.84 20.99 -27.44
C LYS A 833 -44.74 22.46 -27.86
N ARG A 834 -43.60 22.91 -28.41
CA ARG A 834 -43.49 24.20 -29.07
C ARG A 834 -42.64 24.08 -30.32
N SER A 835 -43.22 23.56 -31.39
CA SER A 835 -42.97 23.88 -32.79
C SER A 835 -44.21 23.55 -33.63
#